data_9d045133e992f036d4a6de2e52b7a562
#
_entry.id   9d045133e992f036d4a6de2e52b7a562
#
_cell.length_a   1.000
_cell.length_b   1.000
_cell.length_c   1.000
_cell.angle_alpha   90.00
_cell.angle_beta   90.00
_cell.angle_gamma   90.00
#
_symmetry.space_group_name_H-M   'P 1'
#
loop_
_entity.id
_entity.type
_entity.pdbx_description
1 polymer ?
#
loop_
_entity_poly.entity_id
_entity_poly.type
_entity_poly.pdbx_seq_one_letter_code
_entity_poly.pdbx_strand_id
1 'polypeptide(L)'
;MNAPDRTRRQVILSSFLYGILLLFFLQLISDFIESIYAFGLLQTSLPTEIVMVLLLLSPVVLLFPRKGLPTWLLLALGELMILCRVVEVSLDTRGRMMIAGLGVALFLIFFPSLLWKLQEAKNKHAGPMLGAGLCLAVAFSILLRSSGSGFDLSTYGWSQSIGWVLAILGGALLVLLRPERLASAAERSPESEADQPASTGKTLGLSLATISALALIYFAFASPNVIARWTGSNYLLVVALMVVALVFFALLLSGSRLLQWAFKPGVLLAWNLLFLASLVATIGVHQIVFPSNPAGYPLAEPASSALHLIPLIVMLLSFPVVLIDFTLLAQALGSRAKSPRSLSGGFALGAFFFLVMIFAHIFTTVYDYIPVVGPLFRDKFWLVHLVVGLAMAAPMLLVGKQIRREFVVPGRVGVPKVLLWVLLAVGVSCVAAVALTSPRPAAQVDQIASLRVFTYNIQQGYSEEGMKNFQGQLGVLQSVDADVIGLQESDTNRIANGNADIVRYFADNLDMYSYYGPKTVPGTFGIALLSRYPIENPRTFYMYSEGEQTATIEAQITVGGRTFNVFVTHLGNDGPMVQQQAVLQQVDGKSNVIAMGDYNFRSDTAQFALTMEALQDAWMLAWPEGVDGQGMGHEDRIDHVFVSTGTSIAEAQYLVSKESDHPALLVVIDW
;
A
#
# COMPACT_ATOMS: atom_id res chain seq x y z
N MET A 1 3.45 40.00 20.87
CA MET A 1 3.33 38.53 21.00
C MET A 1 4.41 38.09 21.99
N ASN A 2 4.02 37.47 23.10
CA ASN A 2 4.96 37.04 24.13
C ASN A 2 5.87 35.88 23.60
N ALA A 3 7.09 35.77 24.10
CA ALA A 3 8.05 34.75 23.68
C ALA A 3 7.46 33.29 23.67
N PRO A 4 6.67 32.86 24.66
CA PRO A 4 6.02 31.55 24.67
C PRO A 4 5.05 31.33 23.51
N ASP A 5 4.29 32.35 23.11
CA ASP A 5 3.33 32.27 22.00
C ASP A 5 4.04 32.14 20.65
N ARG A 6 5.18 32.78 20.49
CA ARG A 6 6.00 32.67 19.27
C ARG A 6 6.58 31.27 19.10
N THR A 7 7.11 30.69 20.17
CA THR A 7 7.63 29.30 20.15
C THR A 7 6.53 28.29 19.84
N ARG A 8 5.35 28.44 20.46
CA ARG A 8 4.20 27.58 20.21
C ARG A 8 3.75 27.63 18.75
N ARG A 9 3.65 28.83 18.17
CA ARG A 9 3.29 28.98 16.75
C ARG A 9 4.32 28.34 15.82
N GLN A 10 5.61 28.47 16.12
CA GLN A 10 6.69 27.87 15.35
C GLN A 10 6.60 26.32 15.37
N VAL A 11 6.36 25.72 16.54
CA VAL A 11 6.19 24.25 16.67
C VAL A 11 5.02 23.77 15.82
N ILE A 12 3.87 24.47 15.84
CA ILE A 12 2.71 24.09 15.03
C ILE A 12 3.06 24.13 13.54
N LEU A 13 3.54 25.27 13.06
CA LEU A 13 3.83 25.48 11.65
C LEU A 13 4.91 24.53 11.13
N SER A 14 5.94 24.24 11.96
CA SER A 14 6.97 23.26 11.63
C SER A 14 6.41 21.84 11.57
N SER A 15 5.48 21.47 12.45
CA SER A 15 4.83 20.16 12.39
C SER A 15 4.01 19.98 11.10
N PHE A 16 3.31 21.03 10.66
CA PHE A 16 2.60 21.00 9.36
C PHE A 16 3.57 20.91 8.18
N LEU A 17 4.65 21.71 8.17
CA LEU A 17 5.68 21.63 7.14
C LEU A 17 6.24 20.21 7.04
N TYR A 18 6.69 19.66 8.16
CA TYR A 18 7.27 18.31 8.16
C TYR A 18 6.23 17.24 7.82
N GLY A 19 4.96 17.48 8.15
CA GLY A 19 3.84 16.61 7.73
C GLY A 19 3.70 16.58 6.21
N ILE A 20 3.73 17.74 5.55
CA ILE A 20 3.67 17.82 4.08
C ILE A 20 4.89 17.16 3.44
N LEU A 21 6.11 17.47 3.93
CA LEU A 21 7.33 16.91 3.36
C LEU A 21 7.41 15.37 3.51
N LEU A 22 6.99 14.83 4.66
CA LEU A 22 6.95 13.40 4.90
C LEU A 22 5.83 12.72 4.10
N LEU A 23 4.66 13.35 3.95
CA LEU A 23 3.60 12.85 3.07
C LEU A 23 4.09 12.77 1.62
N PHE A 24 4.73 13.82 1.14
CA PHE A 24 5.26 13.86 -0.23
C PHE A 24 6.36 12.83 -0.45
N PHE A 25 7.21 12.58 0.55
CA PHE A 25 8.17 11.49 0.48
C PHE A 25 7.49 10.11 0.37
N LEU A 26 6.44 9.86 1.16
CA LEU A 26 5.69 8.60 1.10
C LEU A 26 5.00 8.40 -0.27
N GLN A 27 4.52 9.47 -0.88
CA GLN A 27 3.92 9.44 -2.21
C GLN A 27 4.98 9.23 -3.30
N LEU A 28 6.08 10.00 -3.27
CA LEU A 28 7.18 9.88 -4.25
C LEU A 28 7.82 8.48 -4.23
N ILE A 29 8.07 7.89 -3.05
CA ILE A 29 8.64 6.55 -2.97
C ILE A 29 7.65 5.49 -3.48
N SER A 30 6.34 5.70 -3.28
CA SER A 30 5.29 4.85 -3.79
C SER A 30 5.28 4.86 -5.33
N ASP A 31 5.20 6.04 -5.94
CA ASP A 31 5.16 6.19 -7.39
C ASP A 31 6.47 5.75 -8.06
N PHE A 32 7.61 5.93 -7.37
CA PHE A 32 8.90 5.47 -7.85
C PHE A 32 8.98 3.93 -7.92
N ILE A 33 8.60 3.24 -6.85
CA ILE A 33 8.63 1.77 -6.78
C ILE A 33 7.63 1.17 -7.78
N GLU A 34 6.41 1.71 -7.80
CA GLU A 34 5.36 1.32 -8.73
C GLU A 34 5.80 1.43 -10.19
N SER A 35 6.41 2.57 -10.57
CA SER A 35 6.89 2.77 -11.94
C SER A 35 8.00 1.80 -12.32
N ILE A 36 8.92 1.47 -11.40
CA ILE A 36 9.96 0.46 -11.63
C ILE A 36 9.33 -0.92 -11.86
N TYR A 37 8.36 -1.28 -11.04
CA TYR A 37 7.65 -2.55 -11.17
C TYR A 37 6.88 -2.65 -12.50
N ALA A 38 6.19 -1.58 -12.92
CA ALA A 38 5.50 -1.53 -14.20
C ALA A 38 6.45 -1.79 -15.40
N PHE A 39 7.66 -1.24 -15.38
CA PHE A 39 8.66 -1.54 -16.41
C PHE A 39 9.17 -2.99 -16.36
N GLY A 40 9.26 -3.59 -15.19
CA GLY A 40 9.58 -5.01 -15.04
C GLY A 40 8.47 -5.89 -15.61
N LEU A 41 7.20 -5.57 -15.33
CA LEU A 41 6.03 -6.27 -15.85
C LEU A 41 5.98 -6.23 -17.39
N LEU A 42 6.28 -5.08 -17.99
CA LEU A 42 6.34 -4.88 -19.43
C LEU A 42 7.59 -5.50 -20.09
N GLN A 43 8.48 -6.14 -19.33
CA GLN A 43 9.73 -6.73 -19.81
C GLN A 43 10.58 -5.77 -20.66
N THR A 44 10.61 -4.50 -20.27
CA THR A 44 11.40 -3.48 -20.99
C THR A 44 12.90 -3.71 -20.79
N SER A 45 13.71 -3.27 -21.78
CA SER A 45 15.18 -3.36 -21.71
C SER A 45 15.82 -2.27 -20.84
N LEU A 46 15.04 -1.46 -20.10
CA LEU A 46 15.54 -0.38 -19.26
C LEU A 46 16.13 -0.96 -17.96
N PRO A 47 17.34 -0.55 -17.55
CA PRO A 47 17.97 -1.01 -16.31
C PRO A 47 17.37 -0.29 -15.08
N THR A 48 16.08 -0.48 -14.84
CA THR A 48 15.30 0.23 -13.82
C THR A 48 15.83 -0.01 -12.41
N GLU A 49 16.33 -1.22 -12.13
CA GLU A 49 16.93 -1.59 -10.84
C GLU A 49 18.22 -0.79 -10.57
N ILE A 50 19.03 -0.52 -11.62
CA ILE A 50 20.22 0.32 -11.48
C ILE A 50 19.83 1.77 -11.15
N VAL A 51 18.80 2.30 -11.81
CA VAL A 51 18.26 3.63 -11.48
C VAL A 51 17.80 3.68 -10.03
N MET A 52 17.10 2.66 -9.56
CA MET A 52 16.64 2.54 -8.17
C MET A 52 17.82 2.55 -7.19
N VAL A 53 18.86 1.74 -7.44
CA VAL A 53 20.06 1.69 -6.60
C VAL A 53 20.73 3.06 -6.51
N LEU A 54 20.95 3.72 -7.66
CA LEU A 54 21.65 5.02 -7.71
C LEU A 54 20.87 6.11 -6.96
N LEU A 55 19.56 6.19 -7.15
CA LEU A 55 18.75 7.25 -6.54
C LEU A 55 18.54 7.02 -5.03
N LEU A 56 18.34 5.78 -4.58
CA LEU A 56 18.23 5.48 -3.16
C LEU A 56 19.56 5.66 -2.41
N LEU A 57 20.71 5.43 -3.04
CA LEU A 57 22.01 5.66 -2.42
C LEU A 57 22.48 7.13 -2.49
N SER A 58 21.63 8.06 -2.92
CA SER A 58 21.92 9.50 -2.99
C SER A 58 22.53 10.11 -1.72
N PRO A 59 22.23 9.68 -0.46
CA PRO A 59 22.87 10.24 0.73
C PRO A 59 24.41 10.13 0.73
N VAL A 60 24.98 9.22 -0.06
CA VAL A 60 26.44 9.08 -0.22
C VAL A 60 27.09 10.40 -0.68
N VAL A 61 26.38 11.22 -1.45
CA VAL A 61 26.85 12.55 -1.89
C VAL A 61 27.22 13.45 -0.72
N LEU A 62 26.55 13.32 0.42
CA LEU A 62 26.85 14.11 1.64
C LEU A 62 28.11 13.66 2.38
N LEU A 63 28.78 12.58 1.97
CA LEU A 63 30.09 12.19 2.51
C LEU A 63 31.21 13.12 2.08
N PHE A 64 31.05 13.83 0.95
CA PHE A 64 32.08 14.71 0.40
C PHE A 64 32.21 16.04 1.16
N PRO A 65 31.15 16.81 1.46
CA PRO A 65 31.28 18.05 2.20
C PRO A 65 31.73 17.79 3.64
N ARG A 66 32.70 18.61 4.11
CA ARG A 66 33.19 18.53 5.50
C ARG A 66 32.27 19.24 6.49
N LYS A 67 31.49 20.19 6.01
CA LYS A 67 30.55 20.99 6.78
C LYS A 67 29.13 20.64 6.32
N GLY A 68 28.13 20.91 7.15
CA GLY A 68 26.72 20.80 6.74
C GLY A 68 26.42 21.66 5.51
N LEU A 69 25.35 21.34 4.79
CA LEU A 69 24.93 22.10 3.62
C LEU A 69 24.53 23.55 4.03
N PRO A 70 24.80 24.55 3.19
CA PRO A 70 24.31 25.90 3.42
C PRO A 70 22.78 25.95 3.36
N THR A 71 22.17 26.87 4.12
CA THR A 71 20.71 26.95 4.27
C THR A 71 19.99 27.13 2.94
N TRP A 72 20.55 27.94 2.02
CA TRP A 72 19.93 28.15 0.70
C TRP A 72 19.83 26.85 -0.10
N LEU A 73 20.87 25.99 -0.04
CA LEU A 73 20.86 24.71 -0.74
C LEU A 73 19.87 23.72 -0.08
N LEU A 74 19.78 23.72 1.25
CA LEU A 74 18.76 22.93 1.95
C LEU A 74 17.34 23.33 1.52
N LEU A 75 17.06 24.64 1.43
CA LEU A 75 15.78 25.14 0.95
C LEU A 75 15.52 24.71 -0.51
N ALA A 76 16.53 24.86 -1.37
CA ALA A 76 16.41 24.47 -2.78
C ALA A 76 16.12 22.96 -2.93
N LEU A 77 16.75 22.09 -2.13
CA LEU A 77 16.48 20.64 -2.14
C LEU A 77 15.02 20.34 -1.72
N GLY A 78 14.53 21.03 -0.69
CA GLY A 78 13.14 20.86 -0.24
C GLY A 78 12.12 21.35 -1.27
N GLU A 79 12.35 22.52 -1.88
CA GLU A 79 11.48 23.06 -2.94
C GLU A 79 11.47 22.19 -4.19
N LEU A 80 12.65 21.70 -4.62
CA LEU A 80 12.74 20.77 -5.76
C LEU A 80 12.04 19.46 -5.48
N MET A 81 12.13 18.91 -4.26
CA MET A 81 11.38 17.71 -3.86
C MET A 81 9.86 17.94 -3.95
N ILE A 82 9.38 19.09 -3.44
CA ILE A 82 7.98 19.50 -3.53
C ILE A 82 7.54 19.59 -5.00
N LEU A 83 8.38 20.21 -5.85
CA LEU A 83 8.12 20.33 -7.28
C LEU A 83 8.06 18.96 -7.96
N CYS A 84 9.01 18.07 -7.66
CA CYS A 84 9.00 16.71 -8.20
C CYS A 84 7.65 16.03 -7.93
N ARG A 85 7.11 16.14 -6.69
CA ARG A 85 5.86 15.51 -6.29
C ARG A 85 4.64 15.98 -7.09
N VAL A 86 4.57 17.24 -7.46
CA VAL A 86 3.40 17.76 -8.20
C VAL A 86 3.54 17.62 -9.71
N VAL A 87 4.77 17.53 -10.22
CA VAL A 87 5.03 17.37 -11.65
C VAL A 87 4.91 15.91 -12.09
N GLU A 88 5.41 14.96 -11.29
CA GLU A 88 5.50 13.54 -11.67
C GLU A 88 4.14 12.91 -12.02
N VAL A 89 3.07 13.33 -11.32
CA VAL A 89 1.71 12.81 -11.54
C VAL A 89 1.12 13.12 -12.92
N SER A 90 1.70 14.07 -13.65
CA SER A 90 1.28 14.47 -14.99
C SER A 90 2.12 13.83 -16.09
N LEU A 91 3.07 12.98 -15.74
CA LEU A 91 4.01 12.35 -16.65
C LEU A 91 3.61 10.91 -16.94
N ASP A 92 4.11 10.39 -18.07
CA ASP A 92 4.09 8.98 -18.40
C ASP A 92 4.88 8.13 -17.37
N THR A 93 4.76 6.83 -17.41
CA THR A 93 5.42 5.91 -16.45
C THR A 93 6.94 6.14 -16.39
N ARG A 94 7.60 6.42 -17.53
CA ARG A 94 9.04 6.69 -17.58
C ARG A 94 9.39 8.03 -16.93
N GLY A 95 8.66 9.08 -17.26
CA GLY A 95 8.84 10.41 -16.67
C GLY A 95 8.53 10.38 -15.17
N ARG A 96 7.48 9.66 -14.77
CA ARG A 96 7.10 9.45 -13.35
C ARG A 96 8.22 8.74 -12.60
N MET A 97 8.76 7.64 -13.11
CA MET A 97 9.90 6.93 -12.50
C MET A 97 11.09 7.87 -12.26
N MET A 98 11.47 8.65 -13.26
CA MET A 98 12.64 9.54 -13.15
C MET A 98 12.41 10.70 -12.18
N ILE A 99 11.26 11.35 -12.23
CA ILE A 99 10.96 12.52 -11.39
C ILE A 99 10.60 12.11 -9.96
N ALA A 100 9.84 11.05 -9.76
CA ALA A 100 9.57 10.51 -8.42
C ALA A 100 10.87 10.02 -7.77
N GLY A 101 11.70 9.27 -8.50
CA GLY A 101 13.02 8.83 -8.04
C GLY A 101 13.95 9.98 -7.68
N LEU A 102 13.99 11.06 -8.51
CA LEU A 102 14.70 12.29 -8.19
C LEU A 102 14.17 12.91 -6.88
N GLY A 103 12.85 12.99 -6.72
CA GLY A 103 12.22 13.50 -5.50
C GLY A 103 12.60 12.70 -4.24
N VAL A 104 12.65 11.37 -4.36
CA VAL A 104 13.13 10.47 -3.29
C VAL A 104 14.60 10.75 -2.96
N ALA A 105 15.46 10.87 -3.97
CA ALA A 105 16.88 11.20 -3.79
C ALA A 105 17.08 12.55 -3.10
N LEU A 106 16.32 13.57 -3.52
CA LEU A 106 16.33 14.90 -2.91
C LEU A 106 15.91 14.85 -1.44
N PHE A 107 14.86 14.09 -1.10
CA PHE A 107 14.45 13.90 0.31
C PHE A 107 15.54 13.22 1.13
N LEU A 108 16.16 12.16 0.62
CA LEU A 108 17.21 11.42 1.31
C LEU A 108 18.48 12.24 1.54
N ILE A 109 18.72 13.28 0.73
CA ILE A 109 19.78 14.29 0.96
C ILE A 109 19.29 15.39 1.92
N PHE A 110 18.06 15.85 1.72
CA PHE A 110 17.46 16.93 2.51
C PHE A 110 17.30 16.56 3.98
N PHE A 111 16.74 15.39 4.28
CA PHE A 111 16.34 15.02 5.64
C PHE A 111 17.51 14.93 6.63
N PRO A 112 18.63 14.21 6.34
CA PRO A 112 19.80 14.25 7.22
C PRO A 112 20.42 15.64 7.33
N SER A 113 20.39 16.45 6.26
CA SER A 113 20.88 17.83 6.29
C SER A 113 19.99 18.73 7.16
N LEU A 114 18.66 18.52 7.15
CA LEU A 114 17.72 19.17 8.05
C LEU A 114 18.02 18.82 9.51
N LEU A 115 18.21 17.53 9.83
CA LEU A 115 18.54 17.08 11.18
C LEU A 115 19.84 17.74 11.68
N TRP A 116 20.85 17.85 10.82
CA TRP A 116 22.07 18.56 11.14
C TRP A 116 21.84 20.03 11.42
N LYS A 117 21.02 20.71 10.61
CA LYS A 117 20.67 22.13 10.83
C LYS A 117 19.90 22.35 12.13
N LEU A 118 18.99 21.44 12.48
CA LEU A 118 18.28 21.48 13.76
C LEU A 118 19.23 21.31 14.96
N GLN A 119 20.28 20.49 14.80
CA GLN A 119 21.33 20.33 15.80
C GLN A 119 22.21 21.59 15.92
N GLU A 120 22.66 22.18 14.80
CA GLU A 120 23.39 23.46 14.79
C GLU A 120 22.58 24.56 15.48
N ALA A 121 21.28 24.57 15.29
CA ALA A 121 20.32 25.47 15.91
C ALA A 121 20.02 25.18 17.39
N LYS A 122 20.56 24.07 17.95
CA LYS A 122 20.27 23.58 19.31
C LYS A 122 18.74 23.45 19.57
N ASN A 123 18.00 22.99 18.60
CA ASN A 123 16.53 22.88 18.65
C ASN A 123 16.06 21.75 19.54
N LYS A 124 15.57 22.09 20.76
CA LYS A 124 15.06 21.12 21.74
C LYS A 124 13.72 20.48 21.35
N HIS A 125 13.05 20.98 20.31
CA HIS A 125 11.72 20.50 19.87
C HIS A 125 11.78 19.74 18.55
N ALA A 126 12.97 19.39 18.04
CA ALA A 126 13.13 18.69 16.77
C ALA A 126 12.32 17.37 16.72
N GLY A 127 12.44 16.54 17.75
CA GLY A 127 11.69 15.29 17.87
C GLY A 127 10.17 15.48 17.86
N PRO A 128 9.59 16.23 18.80
CA PRO A 128 8.15 16.50 18.82
C PRO A 128 7.60 17.11 17.52
N MET A 129 8.32 18.00 16.87
CA MET A 129 7.90 18.61 15.59
C MET A 129 7.88 17.58 14.46
N LEU A 130 8.94 16.77 14.34
CA LEU A 130 9.04 15.73 13.31
C LEU A 130 8.08 14.56 13.59
N GLY A 131 7.93 14.14 14.85
CA GLY A 131 6.97 13.10 15.23
C GLY A 131 5.51 13.51 14.99
N ALA A 132 5.16 14.77 15.34
CA ALA A 132 3.84 15.32 15.03
C ALA A 132 3.65 15.47 13.51
N GLY A 133 4.71 15.85 12.78
CA GLY A 133 4.69 15.88 11.31
C GLY A 133 4.43 14.51 10.71
N LEU A 134 5.12 13.48 11.19
CA LEU A 134 4.88 12.11 10.70
C LEU A 134 3.46 11.62 11.01
N CYS A 135 2.95 11.93 12.20
CA CYS A 135 1.56 11.62 12.57
C CYS A 135 0.57 12.30 11.61
N LEU A 136 0.79 13.58 11.26
CA LEU A 136 -0.01 14.30 10.27
C LEU A 136 0.12 13.69 8.88
N ALA A 137 1.33 13.30 8.43
CA ALA A 137 1.56 12.67 7.15
C ALA A 137 0.75 11.38 7.01
N VAL A 138 0.80 10.51 8.04
CA VAL A 138 0.00 9.28 8.08
C VAL A 138 -1.50 9.59 8.09
N ALA A 139 -1.95 10.55 8.90
CA ALA A 139 -3.36 10.93 8.97
C ALA A 139 -3.89 11.46 7.63
N PHE A 140 -3.13 12.32 6.95
CA PHE A 140 -3.48 12.83 5.62
C PHE A 140 -3.44 11.73 4.55
N SER A 141 -2.45 10.82 4.60
CA SER A 141 -2.42 9.67 3.69
C SER A 141 -3.67 8.80 3.83
N ILE A 142 -4.08 8.50 5.08
CA ILE A 142 -5.32 7.77 5.35
C ILE A 142 -6.55 8.53 4.82
N LEU A 143 -6.62 9.85 5.03
CA LEU A 143 -7.74 10.67 4.56
C LEU A 143 -7.84 10.65 3.03
N LEU A 144 -6.74 10.87 2.33
CA LEU A 144 -6.70 10.90 0.86
C LEU A 144 -7.09 9.56 0.27
N ARG A 145 -6.63 8.45 0.86
CA ARG A 145 -6.99 7.09 0.43
C ARG A 145 -8.43 6.72 0.79
N SER A 146 -8.92 7.13 1.96
CA SER A 146 -10.31 6.91 2.35
C SER A 146 -11.29 7.66 1.45
N SER A 147 -10.92 8.88 1.02
CA SER A 147 -11.73 9.70 0.11
C SER A 147 -11.62 9.29 -1.36
N GLY A 148 -10.57 8.55 -1.73
CA GLY A 148 -10.31 8.04 -3.08
C GLY A 148 -10.58 6.55 -3.24
N SER A 149 -11.43 5.95 -2.39
CA SER A 149 -11.79 4.53 -2.49
C SER A 149 -10.57 3.60 -2.56
N GLY A 150 -9.56 3.86 -1.72
CA GLY A 150 -8.33 3.08 -1.66
C GLY A 150 -7.16 3.63 -2.47
N PHE A 151 -7.38 4.65 -3.30
CA PHE A 151 -6.32 5.38 -3.99
C PHE A 151 -6.00 6.70 -3.29
N ASP A 152 -4.78 7.21 -3.48
CA ASP A 152 -4.43 8.55 -3.03
C ASP A 152 -5.09 9.61 -3.93
N LEU A 153 -6.14 10.26 -3.42
CA LEU A 153 -6.95 11.22 -4.18
C LEU A 153 -6.13 12.39 -4.76
N SER A 154 -4.98 12.72 -4.16
CA SER A 154 -4.15 13.84 -4.62
C SER A 154 -3.23 13.51 -5.81
N THR A 155 -3.32 12.27 -6.36
CA THR A 155 -2.41 11.80 -7.42
C THR A 155 -3.06 11.70 -8.80
N TYR A 156 -4.38 11.92 -8.94
CA TYR A 156 -5.01 11.86 -10.26
C TYR A 156 -6.19 12.77 -10.46
N GLY A 157 -6.55 12.94 -11.74
CA GLY A 157 -7.69 13.70 -12.18
C GLY A 157 -7.64 15.16 -11.71
N TRP A 158 -8.79 15.79 -11.59
CA TRP A 158 -8.91 17.17 -11.10
C TRP A 158 -8.50 17.32 -9.63
N SER A 159 -8.56 16.24 -8.85
CA SER A 159 -8.20 16.22 -7.42
C SER A 159 -6.70 16.35 -7.16
N GLN A 160 -5.83 16.28 -8.19
CA GLN A 160 -4.44 16.69 -8.11
C GLN A 160 -4.27 18.13 -7.59
N SER A 161 -5.29 18.96 -7.73
CA SER A 161 -5.32 20.31 -7.13
C SER A 161 -5.03 20.30 -5.62
N ILE A 162 -5.40 19.23 -4.90
CA ILE A 162 -5.08 19.07 -3.48
C ILE A 162 -3.56 19.00 -3.29
N GLY A 163 -2.87 18.21 -4.14
CA GLY A 163 -1.40 18.13 -4.14
C GLY A 163 -0.74 19.49 -4.38
N TRP A 164 -1.25 20.26 -5.33
CA TRP A 164 -0.76 21.64 -5.60
C TRP A 164 -0.98 22.58 -4.42
N VAL A 165 -2.15 22.53 -3.77
CA VAL A 165 -2.40 23.34 -2.56
C VAL A 165 -1.41 22.99 -1.44
N LEU A 166 -1.19 21.70 -1.20
CA LEU A 166 -0.21 21.25 -0.20
C LEU A 166 1.21 21.66 -0.59
N ALA A 167 1.57 21.62 -1.88
CA ALA A 167 2.88 22.06 -2.36
C ALA A 167 3.12 23.55 -2.14
N ILE A 168 2.15 24.39 -2.48
CA ILE A 168 2.23 25.85 -2.26
C ILE A 168 2.36 26.15 -0.74
N LEU A 169 1.57 25.48 0.09
CA LEU A 169 1.64 25.62 1.54
C LEU A 169 3.00 25.13 2.07
N GLY A 170 3.48 23.99 1.62
CA GLY A 170 4.77 23.41 2.01
C GLY A 170 5.94 24.30 1.63
N GLY A 171 6.00 24.78 0.39
CA GLY A 171 7.03 25.71 -0.08
C GLY A 171 7.01 27.05 0.68
N ALA A 172 5.83 27.66 0.84
CA ALA A 172 5.71 28.88 1.64
C ALA A 172 6.19 28.68 3.08
N LEU A 173 5.81 27.57 3.73
CA LEU A 173 6.25 27.26 5.09
C LEU A 173 7.76 27.00 5.15
N LEU A 174 8.34 26.31 4.16
CA LEU A 174 9.78 26.03 4.08
C LEU A 174 10.60 27.33 4.03
N VAL A 175 10.16 28.30 3.22
CA VAL A 175 10.81 29.64 3.14
C VAL A 175 10.60 30.43 4.40
N LEU A 176 9.40 30.40 5.02
CA LEU A 176 9.08 31.18 6.22
C LEU A 176 9.79 30.65 7.47
N LEU A 177 9.92 29.35 7.62
CA LEU A 177 10.42 28.67 8.82
C LEU A 177 11.90 28.26 8.68
N ARG A 178 12.72 29.08 8.04
CA ARG A 178 14.16 28.81 7.90
C ARG A 178 14.75 28.25 9.20
N PRO A 179 15.56 27.18 9.16
CA PRO A 179 16.16 26.56 10.35
C PRO A 179 16.86 27.56 11.28
N GLU A 180 17.45 28.62 10.73
CA GLU A 180 18.11 29.69 11.46
C GLU A 180 17.15 30.53 12.35
N ARG A 181 15.89 30.66 11.90
CA ARG A 181 14.86 31.37 12.72
C ARG A 181 14.36 30.50 13.87
N LEU A 182 14.49 29.16 13.74
CA LEU A 182 14.18 28.21 14.81
C LEU A 182 15.23 28.28 15.94
N ALA A 183 16.48 28.67 15.61
CA ALA A 183 17.57 28.85 16.56
C ALA A 183 17.37 30.04 17.51
N SER A 184 16.75 31.12 17.03
CA SER A 184 16.63 32.37 17.81
C SER A 184 15.65 32.28 19.00
N ALA A 185 14.84 31.22 19.09
CA ALA A 185 13.87 30.98 20.16
C ALA A 185 14.41 30.06 21.27
N ALA A 186 15.61 29.50 21.12
CA ALA A 186 16.20 28.65 22.14
C ALA A 186 16.89 29.50 23.22
N GLU A 187 16.36 29.48 24.44
CA GLU A 187 17.08 29.98 25.61
C GLU A 187 18.44 29.24 25.72
N ARG A 188 19.54 30.00 25.74
CA ARG A 188 20.88 29.48 25.99
C ARG A 188 20.92 28.91 27.41
N SER A 189 20.73 27.63 27.56
CA SER A 189 21.02 26.94 28.82
C SER A 189 22.51 26.66 28.93
N PRO A 190 23.09 26.72 30.15
CA PRO A 190 24.50 26.35 30.35
C PRO A 190 24.80 24.96 29.86
N GLU A 191 25.96 24.78 29.28
CA GLU A 191 26.47 23.47 28.82
C GLU A 191 26.47 22.49 30.01
N SER A 192 25.72 21.40 29.89
CA SER A 192 25.76 20.31 30.85
C SER A 192 26.66 19.19 30.30
N GLU A 193 27.28 18.40 31.18
CA GLU A 193 28.06 17.21 30.82
C GLU A 193 27.28 16.19 29.95
N ALA A 194 25.98 16.41 29.78
CA ALA A 194 25.08 15.65 28.92
C ALA A 194 25.23 15.93 27.42
N ASP A 195 26.02 16.94 27.01
CA ASP A 195 26.12 17.41 25.61
C ASP A 195 27.16 16.70 24.74
N GLN A 196 27.67 15.54 25.15
CA GLN A 196 28.63 14.79 24.33
C GLN A 196 27.98 14.22 23.05
N PRO A 197 28.58 14.44 21.87
CA PRO A 197 28.06 13.88 20.62
C PRO A 197 28.06 12.35 20.65
N ALA A 198 27.08 11.75 20.00
CA ALA A 198 26.99 10.30 19.87
C ALA A 198 28.22 9.75 19.11
N SER A 199 28.62 8.51 19.38
CA SER A 199 29.64 7.86 18.57
C SER A 199 29.17 7.66 17.12
N THR A 200 30.10 7.48 16.19
CA THR A 200 29.75 7.17 14.77
C THR A 200 28.80 5.98 14.66
N GLY A 201 29.11 4.85 15.33
CA GLY A 201 28.28 3.66 15.30
C GLY A 201 26.87 3.90 15.85
N LYS A 202 26.72 4.72 16.90
CA LYS A 202 25.38 5.11 17.41
C LYS A 202 24.63 5.96 16.38
N THR A 203 25.29 6.92 15.72
CA THR A 203 24.65 7.73 14.67
C THR A 203 24.20 6.87 13.51
N LEU A 204 25.00 5.90 13.07
CA LEU A 204 24.64 4.93 12.01
C LEU A 204 23.41 4.11 12.41
N GLY A 205 23.39 3.52 13.61
CA GLY A 205 22.27 2.71 14.10
C GLY A 205 20.97 3.52 14.24
N LEU A 206 21.04 4.75 14.75
CA LEU A 206 19.85 5.63 14.87
C LEU A 206 19.31 6.06 13.50
N SER A 207 20.19 6.30 12.51
CA SER A 207 19.77 6.64 11.15
C SER A 207 19.12 5.45 10.46
N LEU A 208 19.67 4.25 10.60
CA LEU A 208 19.07 2.99 10.13
C LEU A 208 17.66 2.80 10.72
N ALA A 209 17.52 2.97 12.05
CA ALA A 209 16.24 2.85 12.72
C ALA A 209 15.22 3.89 12.24
N THR A 210 15.66 5.12 11.93
CA THR A 210 14.79 6.19 11.40
C THR A 210 14.24 5.82 10.03
N ILE A 211 15.09 5.33 9.12
CA ILE A 211 14.64 4.86 7.79
C ILE A 211 13.76 3.61 7.94
N SER A 212 14.07 2.70 8.87
CA SER A 212 13.24 1.51 9.13
C SER A 212 11.84 1.87 9.63
N ALA A 213 11.69 2.92 10.45
CA ALA A 213 10.38 3.43 10.86
C ALA A 213 9.59 3.98 9.67
N LEU A 214 10.24 4.75 8.77
CA LEU A 214 9.60 5.26 7.56
C LEU A 214 9.24 4.12 6.59
N ALA A 215 10.11 3.11 6.46
CA ALA A 215 9.85 1.93 5.65
C ALA A 215 8.61 1.15 6.13
N LEU A 216 8.52 0.91 7.44
CA LEU A 216 7.38 0.21 8.04
C LEU A 216 6.06 0.97 7.84
N ILE A 217 6.10 2.30 7.99
CA ILE A 217 4.95 3.16 7.72
C ILE A 217 4.54 3.08 6.26
N TYR A 218 5.48 3.15 5.34
CA TYR A 218 5.23 3.04 3.90
C TYR A 218 4.67 1.66 3.51
N PHE A 219 5.23 0.57 4.04
CA PHE A 219 4.81 -0.79 3.68
C PHE A 219 3.36 -1.10 4.06
N ALA A 220 2.84 -0.45 5.14
CA ALA A 220 1.51 -0.77 5.63
C ALA A 220 0.73 0.42 6.22
N PHE A 221 1.32 1.15 7.17
CA PHE A 221 0.56 2.04 8.05
C PHE A 221 0.15 3.38 7.43
N ALA A 222 0.71 3.76 6.27
CA ALA A 222 0.23 4.88 5.48
C ALA A 222 -0.96 4.51 4.58
N SER A 223 -1.27 3.20 4.45
CA SER A 223 -2.26 2.67 3.51
C SER A 223 -3.13 1.62 4.21
N PRO A 224 -4.22 2.01 4.90
CA PRO A 224 -5.04 1.08 5.69
C PRO A 224 -5.68 -0.04 4.87
N ASN A 225 -5.90 0.16 3.57
CA ASN A 225 -6.34 -0.86 2.64
C ASN A 225 -5.38 -2.06 2.58
N VAL A 226 -4.07 -1.84 2.65
CA VAL A 226 -3.05 -2.92 2.69
C VAL A 226 -3.29 -3.82 3.90
N ILE A 227 -3.48 -3.24 5.09
CA ILE A 227 -3.73 -3.99 6.32
C ILE A 227 -5.09 -4.72 6.25
N ALA A 228 -6.11 -4.07 5.71
CA ALA A 228 -7.41 -4.69 5.50
C ALA A 228 -7.30 -5.91 4.57
N ARG A 229 -6.49 -5.82 3.51
CA ARG A 229 -6.25 -6.93 2.56
C ARG A 229 -5.41 -8.06 3.14
N TRP A 230 -4.43 -7.78 4.03
CA TRP A 230 -3.69 -8.85 4.71
C TRP A 230 -4.60 -9.78 5.50
N THR A 231 -5.65 -9.22 6.07
CA THR A 231 -6.48 -9.88 7.08
C THR A 231 -7.89 -10.24 6.59
N GLY A 232 -8.30 -9.75 5.42
CA GLY A 232 -9.70 -9.81 4.96
C GLY A 232 -10.66 -9.04 5.88
N SER A 233 -10.15 -8.07 6.65
CA SER A 233 -10.95 -7.31 7.63
C SER A 233 -11.69 -6.16 6.97
N ASN A 234 -12.77 -5.72 7.63
CA ASN A 234 -13.51 -4.55 7.21
C ASN A 234 -12.62 -3.29 7.20
N TYR A 235 -12.59 -2.59 6.07
CA TYR A 235 -11.75 -1.41 5.86
C TYR A 235 -12.06 -0.27 6.86
N LEU A 236 -13.35 -0.03 7.16
CA LEU A 236 -13.75 0.99 8.12
C LEU A 236 -13.22 0.69 9.53
N LEU A 237 -13.21 -0.59 9.93
CA LEU A 237 -12.64 -1.02 11.22
C LEU A 237 -11.14 -0.67 11.29
N VAL A 238 -10.38 -0.98 10.23
CA VAL A 238 -8.95 -0.68 10.17
C VAL A 238 -8.70 0.83 10.24
N VAL A 239 -9.42 1.62 9.42
CA VAL A 239 -9.33 3.09 9.44
C VAL A 239 -9.66 3.64 10.83
N ALA A 240 -10.75 3.20 11.45
CA ALA A 240 -11.15 3.67 12.77
C ALA A 240 -10.10 3.38 13.86
N LEU A 241 -9.55 2.16 13.87
CA LEU A 241 -8.49 1.78 14.82
C LEU A 241 -7.21 2.58 14.59
N MET A 242 -6.82 2.82 13.34
CA MET A 242 -5.66 3.66 13.02
C MET A 242 -5.88 5.11 13.46
N VAL A 243 -7.05 5.68 13.24
CA VAL A 243 -7.41 7.02 13.72
C VAL A 243 -7.31 7.10 15.24
N VAL A 244 -7.84 6.11 15.96
CA VAL A 244 -7.72 6.02 17.43
C VAL A 244 -6.24 6.00 17.85
N ALA A 245 -5.40 5.23 17.16
CA ALA A 245 -3.97 5.15 17.43
C ALA A 245 -3.25 6.50 17.22
N LEU A 246 -3.55 7.21 16.12
CA LEU A 246 -2.99 8.53 15.84
C LEU A 246 -3.43 9.59 16.85
N VAL A 247 -4.71 9.60 17.23
CA VAL A 247 -5.24 10.47 18.28
C VAL A 247 -4.58 10.18 19.63
N PHE A 248 -4.40 8.89 19.96
CA PHE A 248 -3.71 8.48 21.18
C PHE A 248 -2.25 8.98 21.20
N PHE A 249 -1.51 8.84 20.10
CA PHE A 249 -0.17 9.41 19.98
C PHE A 249 -0.18 10.95 20.19
N ALA A 250 -1.12 11.68 19.62
CA ALA A 250 -1.24 13.12 19.81
C ALA A 250 -1.53 13.49 21.28
N LEU A 251 -2.36 12.70 21.96
CA LEU A 251 -2.62 12.84 23.39
C LEU A 251 -1.35 12.61 24.23
N LEU A 252 -0.54 11.59 23.88
CA LEU A 252 0.76 11.37 24.50
C LEU A 252 1.68 12.60 24.36
N LEU A 253 1.75 13.18 23.15
CA LEU A 253 2.56 14.39 22.91
C LEU A 253 2.02 15.64 23.64
N SER A 254 0.73 15.71 23.91
CA SER A 254 0.10 16.87 24.56
C SER A 254 0.11 16.82 26.09
N GLY A 255 0.27 15.63 26.68
CA GLY A 255 0.11 15.39 28.12
C GLY A 255 1.38 14.93 28.83
N SER A 256 1.92 15.74 29.76
CA SER A 256 3.20 15.51 30.40
C SER A 256 3.34 14.18 31.16
N ARG A 257 2.31 13.73 31.91
CA ARG A 257 2.42 12.52 32.75
C ARG A 257 2.32 11.22 31.96
N LEU A 258 1.41 11.13 30.99
CA LEU A 258 1.26 9.97 30.12
C LEU A 258 2.52 9.77 29.23
N LEU A 259 3.06 10.86 28.70
CA LEU A 259 4.28 10.83 27.92
C LEU A 259 5.47 10.33 28.74
N GLN A 260 5.65 10.84 29.97
CA GLN A 260 6.70 10.39 30.89
C GLN A 260 6.59 8.91 31.23
N TRP A 261 5.35 8.40 31.37
CA TRP A 261 5.12 6.98 31.60
C TRP A 261 5.47 6.14 30.37
N ALA A 262 5.02 6.54 29.17
CA ALA A 262 5.29 5.85 27.91
C ALA A 262 6.80 5.75 27.60
N PHE A 263 7.56 6.75 28.00
CA PHE A 263 9.02 6.79 27.82
C PHE A 263 9.83 6.06 28.88
N LYS A 264 9.19 5.43 29.89
CA LYS A 264 9.94 4.56 30.80
C LYS A 264 10.54 3.38 30.04
N PRO A 265 11.82 2.98 30.32
CA PRO A 265 12.52 1.93 29.60
C PRO A 265 11.75 0.64 29.43
N GLY A 266 11.23 0.14 30.51
CA GLY A 266 10.52 -1.13 30.50
C GLY A 266 9.19 -1.05 29.77
N VAL A 267 8.50 0.12 29.83
CA VAL A 267 7.24 0.34 29.11
C VAL A 267 7.50 0.42 27.59
N LEU A 268 8.49 1.19 27.17
CA LEU A 268 8.82 1.33 25.74
C LEU A 268 9.30 0.00 25.14
N LEU A 269 10.12 -0.77 25.90
CA LEU A 269 10.53 -2.10 25.49
C LEU A 269 9.34 -3.04 25.35
N ALA A 270 8.50 -3.13 26.39
CA ALA A 270 7.33 -3.99 26.36
C ALA A 270 6.36 -3.62 25.23
N TRP A 271 6.20 -2.33 24.95
CA TRP A 271 5.34 -1.85 23.86
C TRP A 271 5.89 -2.19 22.49
N ASN A 272 7.21 -2.01 22.25
CA ASN A 272 7.86 -2.46 21.01
C ASN A 272 7.73 -3.97 20.81
N LEU A 273 7.96 -4.77 21.86
CA LEU A 273 7.79 -6.23 21.78
C LEU A 273 6.34 -6.62 21.49
N LEU A 274 5.38 -5.96 22.12
CA LEU A 274 3.95 -6.18 21.86
C LEU A 274 3.60 -5.85 20.42
N PHE A 275 4.06 -4.70 19.92
CA PHE A 275 3.82 -4.28 18.54
C PHE A 275 4.43 -5.27 17.54
N LEU A 276 5.70 -5.64 17.71
CA LEU A 276 6.37 -6.58 16.80
C LEU A 276 5.73 -7.97 16.84
N ALA A 277 5.41 -8.47 18.02
CA ALA A 277 4.74 -9.76 18.17
C ALA A 277 3.36 -9.75 17.51
N SER A 278 2.57 -8.68 17.71
CA SER A 278 1.25 -8.56 17.09
C SER A 278 1.32 -8.33 15.59
N LEU A 279 2.32 -7.60 15.08
CA LEU A 279 2.56 -7.42 13.64
C LEU A 279 2.86 -8.76 12.96
N VAL A 280 3.82 -9.52 13.51
CA VAL A 280 4.17 -10.84 12.98
C VAL A 280 3.00 -11.81 13.10
N ALA A 281 2.27 -11.79 14.22
CA ALA A 281 1.10 -12.63 14.42
C ALA A 281 -0.03 -12.26 13.46
N THR A 282 -0.28 -10.96 13.20
CA THR A 282 -1.31 -10.51 12.23
C THR A 282 -1.03 -11.05 10.84
N ILE A 283 0.22 -11.05 10.40
CA ILE A 283 0.60 -11.61 9.10
C ILE A 283 0.57 -13.16 9.17
N GLY A 284 1.20 -13.73 10.20
CA GLY A 284 1.42 -15.16 10.32
C GLY A 284 0.13 -16.00 10.40
N VAL A 285 -0.93 -15.49 11.05
CA VAL A 285 -2.21 -16.20 11.13
C VAL A 285 -2.97 -16.23 9.79
N HIS A 286 -2.57 -15.42 8.84
CA HIS A 286 -3.10 -15.38 7.48
C HIS A 286 -2.12 -15.94 6.43
N GLN A 287 -0.92 -16.34 6.84
CA GLN A 287 0.06 -17.00 5.98
C GLN A 287 -0.40 -18.43 5.72
N ILE A 288 -0.37 -18.84 4.46
CA ILE A 288 -0.69 -20.20 4.04
C ILE A 288 0.62 -20.88 3.65
N VAL A 289 0.86 -22.06 4.20
CA VAL A 289 1.94 -22.93 3.75
C VAL A 289 1.38 -23.86 2.71
N PHE A 290 1.79 -23.69 1.47
CA PHE A 290 1.28 -24.45 0.35
C PHE A 290 1.93 -25.84 0.26
N PRO A 291 1.14 -26.93 0.15
CA PRO A 291 1.69 -28.27 -0.06
C PRO A 291 2.51 -28.33 -1.36
N SER A 292 3.65 -29.00 -1.31
CA SER A 292 4.49 -29.25 -2.50
C SER A 292 3.98 -30.35 -3.42
N ASN A 293 2.98 -31.13 -2.98
CA ASN A 293 2.38 -32.23 -3.75
C ASN A 293 1.03 -31.78 -4.33
N PRO A 294 0.80 -31.93 -5.63
CA PRO A 294 -0.49 -31.65 -6.28
C PRO A 294 -1.70 -32.35 -5.62
N ALA A 295 -1.51 -33.52 -5.02
CA ALA A 295 -2.58 -34.24 -4.31
C ALA A 295 -3.15 -33.50 -3.09
N GLY A 296 -2.48 -32.45 -2.61
CA GLY A 296 -2.98 -31.58 -1.53
C GLY A 296 -3.94 -30.48 -2.02
N TYR A 297 -4.29 -30.44 -3.28
CA TYR A 297 -5.13 -29.41 -3.91
C TYR A 297 -6.41 -30.02 -4.51
N PRO A 298 -7.49 -29.21 -4.69
CA PRO A 298 -7.58 -27.77 -4.32
C PRO A 298 -7.53 -27.55 -2.80
N LEU A 299 -6.78 -26.53 -2.39
CA LEU A 299 -6.64 -26.15 -0.97
C LEU A 299 -7.57 -24.98 -0.66
N ALA A 300 -8.59 -25.19 0.17
CA ALA A 300 -9.49 -24.12 0.57
C ALA A 300 -8.76 -23.11 1.48
N GLU A 301 -9.03 -21.82 1.27
CA GLU A 301 -8.57 -20.79 2.19
C GLU A 301 -9.18 -21.01 3.58
N PRO A 302 -8.37 -20.99 4.67
CA PRO A 302 -8.90 -21.17 6.01
C PRO A 302 -9.94 -20.10 6.35
N ALA A 303 -11.08 -20.53 6.91
CA ALA A 303 -12.12 -19.59 7.36
C ALA A 303 -11.58 -18.61 8.41
N SER A 304 -11.81 -17.32 8.18
CA SER A 304 -11.46 -16.29 9.15
C SER A 304 -12.36 -16.42 10.39
N SER A 305 -11.75 -16.46 11.57
CA SER A 305 -12.47 -16.47 12.85
C SER A 305 -12.29 -15.13 13.57
N ALA A 306 -13.16 -14.83 14.53
CA ALA A 306 -13.02 -13.64 15.37
C ALA A 306 -11.66 -13.59 16.12
N LEU A 307 -11.02 -14.74 16.36
CA LEU A 307 -9.71 -14.81 16.99
C LEU A 307 -8.59 -14.22 16.10
N HIS A 308 -8.74 -14.26 14.79
CA HIS A 308 -7.77 -13.65 13.85
C HIS A 308 -7.76 -12.12 13.95
N LEU A 309 -8.82 -11.49 14.47
CA LEU A 309 -8.88 -10.05 14.71
C LEU A 309 -8.06 -9.60 15.92
N ILE A 310 -7.76 -10.49 16.87
CA ILE A 310 -7.04 -10.12 18.09
C ILE A 310 -5.64 -9.56 17.78
N PRO A 311 -4.76 -10.25 17.00
CA PRO A 311 -3.46 -9.70 16.66
C PRO A 311 -3.57 -8.38 15.91
N LEU A 312 -4.52 -8.25 14.97
CA LEU A 312 -4.77 -7.03 14.21
C LEU A 312 -5.11 -5.85 15.13
N ILE A 313 -6.09 -6.02 16.06
CA ILE A 313 -6.49 -4.97 16.98
C ILE A 313 -5.32 -4.56 17.88
N VAL A 314 -4.58 -5.53 18.41
CA VAL A 314 -3.40 -5.28 19.26
C VAL A 314 -2.32 -4.55 18.47
N MET A 315 -2.04 -4.95 17.23
CA MET A 315 -1.08 -4.30 16.35
C MET A 315 -1.46 -2.83 16.11
N LEU A 316 -2.70 -2.55 15.70
CA LEU A 316 -3.15 -1.19 15.39
C LEU A 316 -3.19 -0.30 16.63
N LEU A 317 -3.65 -0.80 17.78
CA LEU A 317 -3.63 -0.05 19.03
C LEU A 317 -2.22 0.15 19.60
N SER A 318 -1.27 -0.73 19.29
CA SER A 318 0.13 -0.58 19.69
C SER A 318 0.98 0.24 18.68
N PHE A 319 0.49 0.52 17.48
CA PHE A 319 1.17 1.31 16.43
C PHE A 319 1.73 2.66 16.90
N PRO A 320 1.15 3.40 17.87
CA PRO A 320 1.74 4.65 18.37
C PRO A 320 3.19 4.52 18.82
N VAL A 321 3.67 3.32 19.16
CA VAL A 321 5.09 3.10 19.52
C VAL A 321 6.03 3.43 18.36
N VAL A 322 5.65 3.16 17.11
CA VAL A 322 6.44 3.49 15.91
C VAL A 322 6.63 5.00 15.79
N LEU A 323 5.57 5.78 16.04
CA LEU A 323 5.61 7.24 16.02
C LEU A 323 6.43 7.81 17.20
N ILE A 324 6.36 7.15 18.36
CA ILE A 324 7.18 7.49 19.55
C ILE A 324 8.66 7.23 19.22
N ASP A 325 8.98 6.07 18.68
CA ASP A 325 10.36 5.71 18.33
C ASP A 325 10.92 6.69 17.29
N PHE A 326 10.17 6.99 16.22
CA PHE A 326 10.58 8.00 15.25
C PHE A 326 10.80 9.38 15.91
N THR A 327 9.93 9.78 16.84
CA THR A 327 10.07 11.03 17.59
C THR A 327 11.37 11.08 18.39
N LEU A 328 11.71 9.99 19.08
CA LEU A 328 12.94 9.86 19.86
C LEU A 328 14.20 9.80 18.98
N LEU A 329 14.12 9.05 17.88
CA LEU A 329 15.20 8.96 16.89
C LEU A 329 15.51 10.32 16.25
N ALA A 330 14.47 11.03 15.82
CA ALA A 330 14.60 12.38 15.26
C ALA A 330 15.19 13.36 16.28
N GLN A 331 14.76 13.29 17.55
CA GLN A 331 15.35 14.11 18.62
C GLN A 331 16.82 13.80 18.84
N ALA A 332 17.18 12.51 18.90
CA ALA A 332 18.56 12.09 19.13
C ALA A 332 19.50 12.49 17.99
N LEU A 333 19.06 12.30 16.73
CA LEU A 333 19.85 12.69 15.55
C LEU A 333 19.92 14.22 15.39
N GLY A 334 18.83 14.93 15.67
CA GLY A 334 18.76 16.39 15.60
C GLY A 334 19.42 17.13 16.77
N SER A 335 19.96 16.42 17.78
CA SER A 335 20.65 17.01 18.91
C SER A 335 22.08 16.50 19.13
N ARG A 336 22.43 15.30 18.68
CA ARG A 336 23.66 14.60 19.08
C ARG A 336 24.41 13.87 17.97
N ALA A 337 24.02 13.99 16.72
CA ALA A 337 24.78 13.36 15.63
C ALA A 337 26.24 13.81 15.70
N LYS A 338 27.19 12.89 15.46
CA LYS A 338 28.62 13.16 15.59
C LYS A 338 29.11 14.21 14.58
N SER A 339 28.63 14.11 13.35
CA SER A 339 29.05 14.97 12.23
C SER A 339 28.06 14.85 11.07
N PRO A 340 28.04 15.80 10.12
CA PRO A 340 27.28 15.66 8.87
C PRO A 340 27.59 14.37 8.13
N ARG A 341 28.87 13.95 8.10
CA ARG A 341 29.31 12.71 7.44
C ARG A 341 28.80 11.46 8.13
N SER A 342 28.73 11.43 9.46
CA SER A 342 28.17 10.27 10.18
C SER A 342 26.67 10.15 9.97
N LEU A 343 25.94 11.26 9.86
CA LEU A 343 24.53 11.26 9.43
C LEU A 343 24.39 10.74 8.02
N SER A 344 25.16 11.28 7.08
CA SER A 344 25.15 10.85 5.68
C SER A 344 25.41 9.34 5.54
N GLY A 345 26.49 8.83 6.17
CA GLY A 345 26.79 7.39 6.15
C GLY A 345 25.68 6.54 6.77
N GLY A 346 25.04 7.04 7.84
CA GLY A 346 23.92 6.38 8.48
C GLY A 346 22.68 6.34 7.60
N PHE A 347 22.34 7.44 6.93
CA PHE A 347 21.20 7.48 5.99
C PHE A 347 21.49 6.69 4.71
N ALA A 348 22.75 6.66 4.22
CA ALA A 348 23.13 5.79 3.11
C ALA A 348 22.98 4.29 3.47
N LEU A 349 23.42 3.90 4.67
CA LEU A 349 23.21 2.54 5.19
C LEU A 349 21.72 2.23 5.34
N GLY A 350 20.94 3.15 5.90
CA GLY A 350 19.49 3.00 6.04
C GLY A 350 18.79 2.88 4.69
N ALA A 351 19.17 3.69 3.71
CA ALA A 351 18.61 3.65 2.37
C ALA A 351 18.98 2.35 1.62
N PHE A 352 20.21 1.86 1.79
CA PHE A 352 20.59 0.54 1.28
C PHE A 352 19.77 -0.58 1.93
N PHE A 353 19.61 -0.54 3.24
CA PHE A 353 18.75 -1.49 3.95
C PHE A 353 17.30 -1.42 3.44
N PHE A 354 16.75 -0.21 3.24
CA PHE A 354 15.42 -0.01 2.71
C PHE A 354 15.28 -0.60 1.30
N LEU A 355 16.26 -0.37 0.42
CA LEU A 355 16.33 -0.99 -0.91
C LEU A 355 16.23 -2.52 -0.84
N VAL A 356 17.05 -3.15 0.04
CA VAL A 356 17.01 -4.60 0.22
C VAL A 356 15.64 -5.06 0.72
N MET A 357 15.02 -4.31 1.64
CA MET A 357 13.69 -4.64 2.15
C MET A 357 12.58 -4.43 1.13
N ILE A 358 12.70 -3.45 0.21
CA ILE A 358 11.77 -3.28 -0.93
C ILE A 358 11.80 -4.54 -1.81
N PHE A 359 12.98 -5.00 -2.23
CA PHE A 359 13.10 -6.22 -3.02
C PHE A 359 12.57 -7.44 -2.27
N ALA A 360 12.93 -7.60 -1.00
CA ALA A 360 12.43 -8.70 -0.18
C ALA A 360 10.89 -8.66 -0.07
N HIS A 361 10.29 -7.48 0.07
CA HIS A 361 8.84 -7.34 0.11
C HIS A 361 8.19 -7.74 -1.23
N ILE A 362 8.74 -7.28 -2.36
CA ILE A 362 8.24 -7.65 -3.69
C ILE A 362 8.34 -9.17 -3.88
N PHE A 363 9.51 -9.77 -3.62
CA PHE A 363 9.71 -11.21 -3.82
C PHE A 363 8.86 -12.10 -2.90
N THR A 364 8.39 -11.59 -1.77
CA THR A 364 7.45 -12.34 -0.90
C THR A 364 6.00 -12.32 -1.41
N THR A 365 5.69 -11.49 -2.39
CA THR A 365 4.34 -11.36 -2.97
C THR A 365 4.31 -11.65 -4.47
N VAL A 366 5.44 -11.59 -5.16
CA VAL A 366 5.59 -11.89 -6.59
C VAL A 366 6.81 -12.80 -6.77
N TYR A 367 6.62 -14.11 -6.64
CA TYR A 367 7.72 -15.09 -6.60
C TYR A 367 8.44 -15.24 -7.94
N ASP A 368 7.74 -15.04 -9.03
CA ASP A 368 8.23 -15.29 -10.38
C ASP A 368 8.98 -14.11 -10.99
N TYR A 369 8.98 -12.97 -10.31
CA TYR A 369 9.66 -11.76 -10.78
C TYR A 369 11.16 -12.01 -11.07
N ILE A 370 11.85 -12.80 -10.23
CA ILE A 370 13.18 -13.35 -10.51
C ILE A 370 13.15 -14.85 -10.19
N PRO A 371 13.07 -15.75 -11.17
CA PRO A 371 12.81 -17.17 -10.98
C PRO A 371 13.76 -17.90 -10.03
N VAL A 372 15.03 -17.50 -9.95
CA VAL A 372 16.04 -18.15 -9.07
C VAL A 372 15.92 -17.63 -7.63
N VAL A 373 15.57 -16.36 -7.45
CA VAL A 373 15.60 -15.66 -6.14
C VAL A 373 14.21 -15.66 -5.50
N GLY A 374 13.17 -15.41 -6.28
CA GLY A 374 11.79 -15.28 -5.80
C GLY A 374 11.31 -16.46 -4.95
N PRO A 375 11.50 -17.73 -5.39
CA PRO A 375 11.07 -18.89 -4.62
C PRO A 375 11.67 -19.01 -3.22
N LEU A 376 12.84 -18.39 -2.97
CA LEU A 376 13.47 -18.36 -1.64
C LEU A 376 12.69 -17.50 -0.65
N PHE A 377 11.85 -16.57 -1.13
CA PHE A 377 11.04 -15.65 -0.34
C PHE A 377 9.61 -16.12 -0.13
N ARG A 378 9.19 -17.21 -0.78
CA ARG A 378 7.87 -17.80 -0.60
C ARG A 378 7.60 -18.06 0.89
N ASP A 379 6.39 -17.79 1.34
CA ASP A 379 5.92 -17.96 2.74
C ASP A 379 6.69 -17.14 3.79
N LYS A 380 7.42 -16.10 3.40
CA LYS A 380 8.28 -15.31 4.30
C LYS A 380 7.86 -13.84 4.40
N PHE A 381 6.64 -13.49 4.02
CA PHE A 381 6.15 -12.12 4.09
C PHE A 381 6.25 -11.53 5.51
N TRP A 382 5.93 -12.33 6.54
CA TRP A 382 6.08 -11.95 7.94
C TRP A 382 7.52 -11.62 8.34
N LEU A 383 8.52 -12.27 7.72
CA LEU A 383 9.93 -12.09 8.04
C LEU A 383 10.44 -10.72 7.61
N VAL A 384 9.99 -10.19 6.46
CA VAL A 384 10.33 -8.84 6.01
C VAL A 384 9.91 -7.80 7.05
N HIS A 385 8.69 -7.89 7.53
CA HIS A 385 8.14 -6.97 8.54
C HIS A 385 8.82 -7.14 9.91
N LEU A 386 9.17 -8.36 10.29
CA LEU A 386 9.97 -8.61 11.50
C LEU A 386 11.35 -7.95 11.41
N VAL A 387 12.07 -8.12 10.30
CA VAL A 387 13.42 -7.56 10.11
C VAL A 387 13.38 -6.04 10.13
N VAL A 388 12.44 -5.42 9.43
CA VAL A 388 12.27 -3.95 9.44
C VAL A 388 11.92 -3.45 10.84
N GLY A 389 11.00 -4.12 11.52
CA GLY A 389 10.59 -3.75 12.87
C GLY A 389 11.71 -3.92 13.90
N LEU A 390 12.52 -4.96 13.80
CA LEU A 390 13.71 -5.14 14.65
C LEU A 390 14.76 -4.07 14.36
N ALA A 391 15.01 -3.73 13.09
CA ALA A 391 15.95 -2.67 12.72
C ALA A 391 15.52 -1.30 13.24
N MET A 392 14.22 -1.05 13.39
CA MET A 392 13.67 0.13 14.04
C MET A 392 13.86 0.07 15.57
N ALA A 393 13.42 -1.00 16.21
CA ALA A 393 13.33 -1.10 17.68
C ALA A 393 14.68 -1.33 18.38
N ALA A 394 15.58 -2.14 17.81
CA ALA A 394 16.83 -2.54 18.48
C ALA A 394 17.76 -1.36 18.82
N PRO A 395 18.03 -0.38 17.93
CA PRO A 395 18.84 0.78 18.29
C PRO A 395 18.23 1.62 19.41
N MET A 396 16.88 1.68 19.51
CA MET A 396 16.18 2.38 20.60
C MET A 396 16.42 1.72 21.95
N LEU A 397 16.53 0.40 22.01
CA LEU A 397 16.82 -0.33 23.23
C LEU A 397 18.25 -0.06 23.73
N LEU A 398 19.21 0.06 22.80
CA LEU A 398 20.61 0.30 23.10
C LEU A 398 20.90 1.73 23.59
N VAL A 399 20.18 2.71 23.07
CA VAL A 399 20.43 4.16 23.32
C VAL A 399 19.41 4.74 24.31
N GLY A 400 18.33 4.05 24.57
CA GLY A 400 17.16 4.55 25.28
C GLY A 400 17.37 5.12 26.69
N LYS A 401 18.40 4.67 27.45
CA LYS A 401 18.69 5.25 28.78
C LYS A 401 19.21 6.68 28.69
N GLN A 402 19.97 7.01 27.65
CA GLN A 402 20.64 8.30 27.47
C GLN A 402 19.70 9.34 26.85
N ILE A 403 18.92 8.95 25.83
CA ILE A 403 17.93 9.82 25.17
C ILE A 403 16.82 10.24 26.14
N ARG A 404 16.44 9.40 27.06
CA ARG A 404 15.37 9.65 28.05
C ARG A 404 15.68 10.76 29.03
N ARG A 405 16.93 10.86 29.50
CA ARG A 405 17.30 11.94 30.43
C ARG A 405 17.11 13.33 29.82
N GLU A 406 17.12 13.41 28.49
CA GLU A 406 17.02 14.66 27.73
C GLU A 406 15.62 14.96 27.26
N PHE A 407 14.82 13.91 26.95
CA PHE A 407 13.43 14.07 26.54
C PHE A 407 12.50 14.42 27.73
N VAL A 408 12.97 14.18 28.96
CA VAL A 408 12.17 14.34 30.19
C VAL A 408 11.84 15.79 30.50
N VAL A 409 12.39 16.81 29.82
CA VAL A 409 12.02 18.19 30.11
C VAL A 409 11.93 19.03 28.84
N PRO A 410 10.75 19.16 28.31
CA PRO A 410 10.13 20.44 28.37
C PRO A 410 8.69 20.34 28.87
N GLY A 411 8.51 20.43 30.16
CA GLY A 411 7.20 20.38 30.80
C GLY A 411 6.25 21.53 30.47
N ARG A 412 6.44 22.27 29.37
CA ARG A 412 5.57 23.40 29.00
C ARG A 412 5.38 23.66 27.50
N VAL A 413 6.04 22.93 26.61
CA VAL A 413 5.78 23.01 25.14
C VAL A 413 5.36 21.68 24.63
N GLY A 414 4.25 21.17 25.13
CA GLY A 414 3.54 20.06 24.51
C GLY A 414 3.06 20.48 23.12
N VAL A 415 2.89 19.49 22.24
CA VAL A 415 2.21 19.71 20.96
C VAL A 415 0.89 20.41 21.25
N PRO A 416 0.61 21.56 20.64
CA PRO A 416 -0.53 22.38 21.03
C PRO A 416 -1.85 21.61 20.84
N LYS A 417 -2.83 21.89 21.70
CA LYS A 417 -4.19 21.31 21.58
C LYS A 417 -4.79 21.46 20.17
N VAL A 418 -4.37 22.49 19.43
CA VAL A 418 -4.77 22.73 18.03
C VAL A 418 -4.45 21.51 17.15
N LEU A 419 -3.26 20.90 17.30
CA LEU A 419 -2.88 19.73 16.52
C LEU A 419 -3.74 18.51 16.84
N LEU A 420 -4.12 18.36 18.12
CA LEU A 420 -5.08 17.33 18.54
C LEU A 420 -6.44 17.53 17.86
N TRP A 421 -6.95 18.75 17.81
CA TRP A 421 -8.22 19.06 17.15
C TRP A 421 -8.15 18.83 15.64
N VAL A 422 -7.01 19.15 14.99
CA VAL A 422 -6.80 18.86 13.57
C VAL A 422 -6.83 17.36 13.33
N LEU A 423 -6.11 16.58 14.14
CA LEU A 423 -6.09 15.12 14.00
C LEU A 423 -7.47 14.47 14.26
N LEU A 424 -8.22 15.01 15.24
CA LEU A 424 -9.60 14.58 15.46
C LEU A 424 -10.50 14.90 14.26
N ALA A 425 -10.39 16.12 13.70
CA ALA A 425 -11.16 16.50 12.51
C ALA A 425 -10.80 15.62 11.31
N VAL A 426 -9.51 15.42 11.04
CA VAL A 426 -9.04 14.51 9.97
C VAL A 426 -9.54 13.09 10.22
N GLY A 427 -9.47 12.60 11.46
CA GLY A 427 -9.96 11.26 11.81
C GLY A 427 -11.45 11.08 11.57
N VAL A 428 -12.27 12.05 11.99
CA VAL A 428 -13.71 12.05 11.71
C VAL A 428 -13.96 12.08 10.20
N SER A 429 -13.19 12.90 9.47
CA SER A 429 -13.30 12.98 8.00
C SER A 429 -12.92 11.67 7.32
N CYS A 430 -11.90 10.93 7.84
CA CYS A 430 -11.55 9.60 7.32
C CYS A 430 -12.72 8.61 7.45
N VAL A 431 -13.32 8.54 8.64
CA VAL A 431 -14.46 7.64 8.91
C VAL A 431 -15.67 8.04 8.05
N ALA A 432 -15.96 9.34 7.97
CA ALA A 432 -17.04 9.85 7.14
C ALA A 432 -16.79 9.56 5.64
N ALA A 433 -15.56 9.76 5.16
CA ALA A 433 -15.20 9.47 3.77
C ALA A 433 -15.46 8.00 3.43
N VAL A 434 -14.97 7.05 4.26
CA VAL A 434 -15.23 5.62 4.05
C VAL A 434 -16.72 5.31 4.02
N ALA A 435 -17.51 5.89 4.94
CA ALA A 435 -18.94 5.65 5.00
C ALA A 435 -19.71 6.24 3.79
N LEU A 436 -19.20 7.34 3.24
CA LEU A 436 -19.81 8.02 2.09
C LEU A 436 -19.44 7.36 0.75
N THR A 437 -18.21 6.81 0.64
CA THR A 437 -17.74 6.13 -0.57
C THR A 437 -18.15 4.65 -0.62
N SER A 438 -18.53 4.04 0.50
CA SER A 438 -18.97 2.64 0.52
C SER A 438 -20.17 2.41 -0.40
N PRO A 439 -20.16 1.33 -1.21
CA PRO A 439 -21.20 1.06 -2.19
C PRO A 439 -22.57 0.88 -1.53
N ARG A 440 -23.61 1.24 -2.26
CA ARG A 440 -25.01 1.08 -1.88
C ARG A 440 -25.73 0.31 -2.98
N PRO A 441 -25.46 -1.00 -3.10
CA PRO A 441 -26.06 -1.81 -4.15
C PRO A 441 -27.57 -1.72 -4.17
N ALA A 442 -28.15 -1.77 -5.37
CA ALA A 442 -29.61 -1.69 -5.54
C ALA A 442 -30.32 -2.86 -4.85
N ALA A 443 -31.55 -2.65 -4.42
CA ALA A 443 -32.40 -3.72 -3.94
C ALA A 443 -32.67 -4.73 -5.06
N GLN A 444 -32.81 -6.03 -4.71
CA GLN A 444 -33.16 -7.09 -5.67
C GLN A 444 -34.44 -6.74 -6.44
N VAL A 445 -34.39 -6.93 -7.75
CA VAL A 445 -35.56 -6.80 -8.62
C VAL A 445 -36.02 -8.22 -8.97
N ASP A 446 -37.25 -8.58 -8.57
CA ASP A 446 -37.78 -9.94 -8.70
C ASP A 446 -38.13 -10.39 -10.14
N GLN A 447 -38.06 -9.50 -11.12
CA GLN A 447 -38.44 -9.77 -12.52
C GLN A 447 -37.29 -9.54 -13.50
N ILE A 448 -36.20 -10.25 -13.29
CA ILE A 448 -35.06 -10.26 -14.22
C ILE A 448 -35.04 -11.62 -14.94
N ALA A 449 -35.00 -11.61 -16.26
CA ALA A 449 -34.94 -12.80 -17.13
C ALA A 449 -33.58 -12.93 -17.84
N SER A 450 -32.62 -12.05 -17.54
CA SER A 450 -31.26 -12.09 -18.11
C SER A 450 -30.22 -11.66 -17.10
N LEU A 451 -28.99 -12.12 -17.27
CA LEU A 451 -27.84 -11.77 -16.43
C LEU A 451 -26.65 -11.39 -17.31
N ARG A 452 -26.14 -10.19 -17.12
CA ARG A 452 -24.94 -9.70 -17.82
C ARG A 452 -23.70 -10.04 -17.01
N VAL A 453 -22.87 -10.95 -17.54
CA VAL A 453 -21.65 -11.45 -16.91
C VAL A 453 -20.45 -10.91 -17.66
N PHE A 454 -19.43 -10.46 -16.96
CA PHE A 454 -18.24 -9.85 -17.54
C PHE A 454 -16.97 -10.37 -16.87
N THR A 455 -15.99 -10.80 -17.66
CA THR A 455 -14.66 -11.15 -17.16
C THR A 455 -13.61 -10.22 -17.75
N TYR A 456 -12.68 -9.77 -16.92
CA TYR A 456 -11.66 -8.81 -17.33
C TYR A 456 -10.37 -8.97 -16.54
N ASN A 457 -9.30 -9.39 -17.20
CA ASN A 457 -7.94 -9.27 -16.67
C ASN A 457 -7.52 -7.80 -16.78
N ILE A 458 -7.22 -7.16 -15.64
CA ILE A 458 -6.97 -5.72 -15.55
C ILE A 458 -5.49 -5.36 -15.48
N GLN A 459 -4.59 -6.31 -15.73
CA GLN A 459 -3.15 -6.07 -15.72
C GLN A 459 -2.69 -5.24 -14.51
N GLN A 460 -3.19 -5.57 -13.32
CA GLN A 460 -2.89 -4.87 -12.07
C GLN A 460 -3.15 -3.34 -12.11
N GLY A 461 -4.09 -2.90 -12.94
CA GLY A 461 -4.43 -1.48 -13.08
C GLY A 461 -3.59 -0.71 -14.11
N TYR A 462 -2.79 -1.41 -14.91
CA TYR A 462 -2.03 -0.81 -16.00
C TYR A 462 -2.73 -0.96 -17.35
N SER A 463 -2.48 -0.01 -18.24
CA SER A 463 -2.86 -0.12 -19.65
C SER A 463 -1.86 -1.02 -20.40
N GLU A 464 -2.20 -1.40 -21.66
CA GLU A 464 -1.31 -2.09 -22.59
C GLU A 464 0.07 -1.41 -22.71
N GLU A 465 0.12 -0.07 -22.56
CA GLU A 465 1.35 0.73 -22.63
C GLU A 465 2.06 0.84 -21.25
N GLY A 466 1.56 0.19 -20.20
CA GLY A 466 2.09 0.23 -18.84
C GLY A 466 1.86 1.53 -18.10
N MET A 467 0.85 2.29 -18.51
CA MET A 467 0.40 3.46 -17.77
C MET A 467 -0.60 3.05 -16.68
N LYS A 468 -0.48 3.60 -15.48
CA LYS A 468 -1.48 3.44 -14.44
C LYS A 468 -2.82 4.01 -14.91
N ASN A 469 -3.83 3.16 -15.12
CA ASN A 469 -5.05 3.52 -15.85
C ASN A 469 -6.36 2.95 -15.29
N PHE A 470 -6.48 2.85 -13.99
CA PHE A 470 -7.70 2.37 -13.34
C PHE A 470 -8.95 3.20 -13.68
N GLN A 471 -8.80 4.47 -14.07
CA GLN A 471 -9.93 5.30 -14.52
C GLN A 471 -10.44 4.89 -15.91
N GLY A 472 -9.55 4.56 -16.84
CA GLY A 472 -9.92 4.02 -18.14
C GLY A 472 -10.59 2.65 -18.00
N GLN A 473 -10.03 1.77 -17.18
CA GLN A 473 -10.63 0.47 -16.87
C GLN A 473 -12.02 0.60 -16.23
N LEU A 474 -12.21 1.56 -15.30
CA LEU A 474 -13.54 1.88 -14.77
C LEU A 474 -14.49 2.30 -15.89
N GLY A 475 -14.03 3.10 -16.85
CA GLY A 475 -14.82 3.50 -18.04
C GLY A 475 -15.29 2.28 -18.87
N VAL A 476 -14.42 1.27 -19.05
CA VAL A 476 -14.79 -0.01 -19.69
C VAL A 476 -15.89 -0.70 -18.89
N LEU A 477 -15.69 -0.87 -17.57
CA LEU A 477 -16.67 -1.52 -16.69
C LEU A 477 -18.04 -0.80 -16.69
N GLN A 478 -18.04 0.53 -16.69
CA GLN A 478 -19.27 1.33 -16.77
C GLN A 478 -19.97 1.20 -18.12
N SER A 479 -19.22 1.07 -19.22
CA SER A 479 -19.80 0.99 -20.56
C SER A 479 -20.59 -0.28 -20.82
N VAL A 480 -20.22 -1.39 -20.16
CA VAL A 480 -20.86 -2.70 -20.34
C VAL A 480 -22.06 -2.91 -19.42
N ASP A 481 -22.17 -2.12 -18.35
CA ASP A 481 -23.29 -2.19 -17.39
C ASP A 481 -23.58 -3.63 -16.92
N ALA A 482 -22.51 -4.36 -16.55
CA ALA A 482 -22.59 -5.75 -16.16
C ALA A 482 -23.21 -5.93 -14.75
N ASP A 483 -23.87 -7.06 -14.53
CA ASP A 483 -24.46 -7.45 -13.25
C ASP A 483 -23.46 -8.18 -12.35
N VAL A 484 -22.60 -8.99 -12.98
CA VAL A 484 -21.56 -9.80 -12.31
C VAL A 484 -20.24 -9.63 -13.06
N ILE A 485 -19.19 -9.30 -12.35
CA ILE A 485 -17.86 -9.03 -12.92
C ILE A 485 -16.82 -9.90 -12.21
N GLY A 486 -16.10 -10.71 -12.97
CA GLY A 486 -14.89 -11.40 -12.55
C GLY A 486 -13.66 -10.63 -13.00
N LEU A 487 -12.78 -10.27 -12.04
CA LEU A 487 -11.54 -9.58 -12.31
C LEU A 487 -10.35 -10.54 -12.11
N GLN A 488 -9.36 -10.46 -12.98
CA GLN A 488 -8.06 -11.14 -12.85
C GLN A 488 -6.96 -10.08 -12.73
N GLU A 489 -5.84 -10.46 -12.15
CA GLU A 489 -4.73 -9.56 -11.79
C GLU A 489 -5.18 -8.33 -10.99
N SER A 490 -6.02 -8.55 -9.97
CA SER A 490 -6.71 -7.49 -9.25
C SER A 490 -6.08 -7.12 -7.89
N ASP A 491 -5.02 -7.82 -7.43
CA ASP A 491 -4.38 -7.53 -6.15
C ASP A 491 -3.32 -6.43 -6.27
N THR A 492 -3.75 -5.19 -6.06
CA THR A 492 -2.93 -3.99 -6.13
C THR A 492 -2.54 -3.42 -4.76
N ASN A 493 -2.95 -4.07 -3.66
CA ASN A 493 -2.65 -3.65 -2.28
C ASN A 493 -1.21 -4.04 -1.85
N ARG A 494 -0.24 -3.73 -2.70
CA ARG A 494 1.19 -4.02 -2.56
C ARG A 494 2.02 -2.80 -2.91
N ILE A 495 3.25 -2.73 -2.39
CA ILE A 495 4.17 -1.63 -2.72
C ILE A 495 4.49 -1.56 -4.22
N ALA A 496 4.47 -2.70 -4.91
CA ALA A 496 4.67 -2.81 -6.35
C ALA A 496 3.60 -2.05 -7.16
N ASN A 497 2.40 -1.90 -6.61
CA ASN A 497 1.26 -1.21 -7.24
C ASN A 497 0.84 0.04 -6.45
N GLY A 498 1.79 0.70 -5.77
CA GLY A 498 1.55 1.95 -5.05
C GLY A 498 0.61 1.82 -3.84
N ASN A 499 0.44 0.59 -3.30
CA ASN A 499 -0.48 0.32 -2.20
C ASN A 499 -1.94 0.77 -2.50
N ALA A 500 -2.36 0.73 -3.76
CA ALA A 500 -3.70 1.10 -4.19
C ALA A 500 -4.71 -0.04 -3.95
N ASP A 501 -6.00 0.22 -4.00
CA ASP A 501 -7.06 -0.80 -3.90
C ASP A 501 -8.03 -0.65 -5.09
N ILE A 502 -7.69 -1.30 -6.19
CA ILE A 502 -8.45 -1.17 -7.44
C ILE A 502 -9.82 -1.85 -7.34
N VAL A 503 -9.92 -2.97 -6.62
CA VAL A 503 -11.19 -3.68 -6.42
C VAL A 503 -12.18 -2.81 -5.66
N ARG A 504 -11.72 -2.18 -4.56
CA ARG A 504 -12.54 -1.22 -3.82
C ARG A 504 -12.93 -0.03 -4.69
N TYR A 505 -11.99 0.50 -5.46
CA TYR A 505 -12.26 1.63 -6.34
C TYR A 505 -13.37 1.31 -7.34
N PHE A 506 -13.35 0.14 -7.98
CA PHE A 506 -14.41 -0.28 -8.89
C PHE A 506 -15.72 -0.54 -8.16
N ALA A 507 -15.69 -1.29 -7.05
CA ALA A 507 -16.89 -1.60 -6.28
C ALA A 507 -17.61 -0.34 -5.80
N ASP A 508 -16.85 0.63 -5.25
CA ASP A 508 -17.40 1.90 -4.74
C ASP A 508 -18.00 2.77 -5.89
N ASN A 509 -17.37 2.80 -7.09
CA ASN A 509 -17.82 3.60 -8.23
C ASN A 509 -18.90 2.94 -9.08
N LEU A 510 -19.09 1.61 -8.96
CA LEU A 510 -20.14 0.85 -9.64
C LEU A 510 -21.33 0.52 -8.72
N ASP A 511 -21.27 0.92 -7.45
CA ASP A 511 -22.25 0.56 -6.42
C ASP A 511 -22.49 -0.97 -6.32
N MET A 512 -21.39 -1.75 -6.34
CA MET A 512 -21.43 -3.22 -6.33
C MET A 512 -20.92 -3.81 -5.02
N TYR A 513 -21.47 -4.98 -4.64
CA TYR A 513 -20.84 -5.87 -3.67
C TYR A 513 -19.51 -6.36 -4.22
N SER A 514 -18.54 -6.65 -3.33
CA SER A 514 -17.24 -7.15 -3.72
C SER A 514 -16.77 -8.30 -2.82
N TYR A 515 -16.11 -9.28 -3.44
CA TYR A 515 -15.35 -10.31 -2.77
C TYR A 515 -13.97 -10.41 -3.41
N TYR A 516 -12.93 -10.25 -2.61
CA TYR A 516 -11.57 -10.12 -3.13
C TYR A 516 -10.89 -11.45 -3.49
N GLY A 517 -11.39 -12.58 -3.07
CA GLY A 517 -10.68 -13.84 -3.25
C GLY A 517 -9.46 -13.96 -2.32
N PRO A 518 -8.27 -14.32 -2.83
CA PRO A 518 -7.09 -14.57 -1.98
C PRO A 518 -6.62 -13.28 -1.29
N LYS A 519 -6.09 -13.43 -0.06
CA LYS A 519 -5.42 -12.32 0.62
C LYS A 519 -4.06 -12.01 -0.04
N THR A 520 -3.52 -10.83 0.20
CA THR A 520 -2.19 -10.44 -0.32
C THR A 520 -1.05 -11.27 0.28
N VAL A 521 -1.19 -11.72 1.54
CA VAL A 521 -0.14 -12.43 2.29
C VAL A 521 0.33 -13.72 1.62
N PRO A 522 -0.53 -14.56 1.02
CA PRO A 522 -0.11 -15.75 0.27
C PRO A 522 0.70 -15.48 -0.99
N GLY A 523 0.59 -14.29 -1.59
CA GLY A 523 1.27 -13.91 -2.82
C GLY A 523 0.62 -14.50 -4.08
N THR A 524 -0.36 -13.78 -4.62
CA THR A 524 -1.01 -14.03 -5.92
C THR A 524 -1.17 -12.69 -6.64
N PHE A 525 -1.40 -12.66 -7.96
CA PHE A 525 -1.79 -11.41 -8.64
C PHE A 525 -3.23 -11.00 -8.32
N GLY A 526 -3.98 -11.88 -7.68
CA GLY A 526 -5.32 -11.62 -7.21
C GLY A 526 -6.40 -11.84 -8.26
N ILE A 527 -7.55 -12.24 -7.75
CA ILE A 527 -8.82 -12.32 -8.47
C ILE A 527 -9.88 -11.67 -7.59
N ALA A 528 -10.93 -11.13 -8.21
CA ALA A 528 -12.04 -10.56 -7.45
C ALA A 528 -13.37 -10.78 -8.16
N LEU A 529 -14.44 -10.81 -7.35
CA LEU A 529 -15.83 -10.87 -7.82
C LEU A 529 -16.55 -9.60 -7.40
N LEU A 530 -17.15 -8.89 -8.37
CA LEU A 530 -18.07 -7.79 -8.13
C LEU A 530 -19.47 -8.21 -8.55
N SER A 531 -20.50 -7.77 -7.83
CA SER A 531 -21.89 -8.10 -8.16
C SER A 531 -22.85 -7.00 -7.73
N ARG A 532 -23.86 -6.72 -8.54
CA ARG A 532 -25.03 -5.88 -8.14
C ARG A 532 -25.89 -6.56 -7.09
N TYR A 533 -25.84 -7.89 -7.03
CA TYR A 533 -26.61 -8.71 -6.13
C TYR A 533 -25.74 -9.21 -4.97
N PRO A 534 -26.33 -9.56 -3.82
CA PRO A 534 -25.56 -10.12 -2.71
C PRO A 534 -24.72 -11.32 -3.14
N ILE A 535 -23.46 -11.33 -2.69
CA ILE A 535 -22.54 -12.44 -2.90
C ILE A 535 -22.70 -13.39 -1.70
N GLU A 536 -23.25 -14.57 -1.95
CA GLU A 536 -23.59 -15.54 -0.93
C GLU A 536 -22.55 -16.66 -0.89
N ASN A 537 -22.23 -17.16 0.30
CA ASN A 537 -21.31 -18.27 0.55
C ASN A 537 -19.95 -18.18 -0.19
N PRO A 538 -19.33 -16.99 -0.27
CA PRO A 538 -18.09 -16.86 -1.01
C PRO A 538 -16.95 -17.61 -0.31
N ARG A 539 -16.15 -18.30 -1.11
CA ARG A 539 -14.92 -18.96 -0.66
C ARG A 539 -13.84 -18.89 -1.72
N THR A 540 -12.60 -18.97 -1.29
CA THR A 540 -11.42 -19.05 -2.16
C THR A 540 -10.76 -20.41 -1.97
N PHE A 541 -10.31 -21.02 -3.06
CA PHE A 541 -9.43 -22.16 -3.01
C PHE A 541 -8.23 -21.96 -3.93
N TYR A 542 -7.12 -22.55 -3.54
CA TYR A 542 -5.85 -22.49 -4.25
C TYR A 542 -5.63 -23.73 -5.06
N MET A 543 -4.96 -23.59 -6.19
CA MET A 543 -4.57 -24.69 -7.07
C MET A 543 -3.06 -24.91 -6.97
N TYR A 544 -2.59 -26.10 -7.30
CA TYR A 544 -1.16 -26.39 -7.31
C TYR A 544 -0.43 -25.46 -8.29
N SER A 545 0.65 -24.84 -7.85
CA SER A 545 1.49 -23.99 -8.69
C SER A 545 2.96 -24.13 -8.29
N GLU A 546 3.83 -24.32 -9.27
CA GLU A 546 5.29 -24.29 -9.05
C GLU A 546 5.83 -22.88 -9.00
N GLY A 547 5.21 -21.96 -9.74
CA GLY A 547 5.53 -20.53 -9.76
C GLY A 547 4.61 -19.71 -8.86
N GLU A 548 4.01 -18.68 -9.43
CA GLU A 548 3.04 -17.85 -8.75
C GLU A 548 1.86 -18.67 -8.23
N GLN A 549 1.37 -18.34 -7.05
CA GLN A 549 0.23 -19.03 -6.46
C GLN A 549 -1.07 -18.60 -7.13
N THR A 550 -1.78 -19.56 -7.75
CA THR A 550 -3.08 -19.35 -8.40
C THR A 550 -4.23 -19.71 -7.49
N ALA A 551 -5.38 -19.08 -7.72
CA ALA A 551 -6.59 -19.26 -6.92
C ALA A 551 -7.86 -19.16 -7.77
N THR A 552 -8.95 -19.70 -7.23
CA THR A 552 -10.31 -19.55 -7.77
C THR A 552 -11.25 -19.11 -6.65
N ILE A 553 -12.15 -18.16 -6.96
CA ILE A 553 -13.31 -17.82 -6.15
C ILE A 553 -14.45 -18.74 -6.53
N GLU A 554 -15.20 -19.21 -5.54
CA GLU A 554 -16.52 -19.77 -5.69
C GLU A 554 -17.50 -19.00 -4.82
N ALA A 555 -18.65 -18.62 -5.40
CA ALA A 555 -19.72 -17.91 -4.71
C ALA A 555 -21.08 -18.26 -5.30
N GLN A 556 -22.14 -17.87 -4.59
CA GLN A 556 -23.52 -17.97 -5.08
C GLN A 556 -24.09 -16.57 -5.27
N ILE A 557 -24.85 -16.40 -6.35
CA ILE A 557 -25.57 -15.16 -6.65
C ILE A 557 -27.00 -15.53 -7.05
N THR A 558 -27.97 -15.00 -6.32
CA THR A 558 -29.39 -15.27 -6.58
C THR A 558 -30.05 -14.09 -7.30
N VAL A 559 -30.60 -14.33 -8.50
CA VAL A 559 -31.23 -13.31 -9.35
C VAL A 559 -32.51 -13.88 -9.95
N GLY A 560 -33.62 -13.15 -9.88
CA GLY A 560 -34.90 -13.58 -10.45
C GLY A 560 -35.39 -14.94 -9.92
N GLY A 561 -35.08 -15.26 -8.67
CA GLY A 561 -35.40 -16.56 -8.05
C GLY A 561 -34.50 -17.71 -8.47
N ARG A 562 -33.48 -17.48 -9.30
CA ARG A 562 -32.49 -18.47 -9.75
C ARG A 562 -31.15 -18.24 -9.08
N THR A 563 -30.58 -19.28 -8.50
CA THR A 563 -29.25 -19.22 -7.90
C THR A 563 -28.21 -19.73 -8.88
N PHE A 564 -27.19 -18.93 -9.15
CA PHE A 564 -26.02 -19.25 -9.96
C PHE A 564 -24.83 -19.57 -9.08
N ASN A 565 -24.09 -20.60 -9.41
CA ASN A 565 -22.78 -20.92 -8.82
C ASN A 565 -21.70 -20.25 -9.69
N VAL A 566 -21.11 -19.19 -9.19
CA VAL A 566 -20.16 -18.33 -9.91
C VAL A 566 -18.74 -18.68 -9.48
N PHE A 567 -17.88 -18.96 -10.48
CA PHE A 567 -16.46 -19.19 -10.32
C PHE A 567 -15.69 -18.09 -11.04
N VAL A 568 -14.70 -17.51 -10.37
CA VAL A 568 -13.73 -16.57 -10.98
C VAL A 568 -12.34 -17.16 -10.79
N THR A 569 -11.61 -17.34 -11.88
CA THR A 569 -10.30 -17.97 -11.85
C THR A 569 -9.26 -17.16 -12.62
N HIS A 570 -7.98 -17.37 -12.25
CA HIS A 570 -6.82 -17.03 -13.04
C HIS A 570 -5.84 -18.20 -12.93
N LEU A 571 -5.63 -18.92 -14.03
CA LEU A 571 -4.69 -20.03 -14.08
C LEU A 571 -3.27 -19.52 -14.36
N GLY A 572 -2.28 -20.34 -14.05
CA GLY A 572 -0.89 -20.04 -14.40
C GLY A 572 -0.67 -20.09 -15.92
N ASN A 573 0.50 -19.63 -16.36
CA ASN A 573 0.89 -19.61 -17.77
C ASN A 573 0.65 -20.97 -18.44
N ASP A 574 0.17 -20.96 -19.68
CA ASP A 574 -0.23 -22.14 -20.49
C ASP A 574 -1.38 -22.96 -19.88
N GLY A 575 -2.08 -22.42 -18.88
CA GLY A 575 -3.25 -23.04 -18.22
C GLY A 575 -3.00 -24.46 -17.74
N PRO A 576 -2.16 -24.69 -16.71
CA PRO A 576 -1.74 -26.02 -16.32
C PRO A 576 -2.91 -26.99 -16.10
N MET A 577 -2.85 -28.17 -16.71
CA MET A 577 -3.91 -29.19 -16.63
C MET A 577 -4.34 -29.51 -15.20
N VAL A 578 -3.39 -29.59 -14.27
CA VAL A 578 -3.67 -29.86 -12.84
C VAL A 578 -4.51 -28.76 -12.19
N GLN A 579 -4.35 -27.52 -12.64
CA GLN A 579 -5.14 -26.39 -12.14
C GLN A 579 -6.56 -26.44 -12.71
N GLN A 580 -6.72 -26.68 -14.00
CA GLN A 580 -8.05 -26.84 -14.60
C GLN A 580 -8.82 -28.02 -14.02
N GLN A 581 -8.17 -29.15 -13.78
CA GLN A 581 -8.77 -30.30 -13.09
C GLN A 581 -9.27 -29.93 -11.68
N ALA A 582 -8.50 -29.12 -10.94
CA ALA A 582 -8.90 -28.64 -9.61
C ALA A 582 -10.15 -27.73 -9.66
N VAL A 583 -10.26 -26.86 -10.67
CA VAL A 583 -11.47 -26.04 -10.90
C VAL A 583 -12.67 -26.95 -11.22
N LEU A 584 -12.54 -27.87 -12.18
CA LEU A 584 -13.62 -28.76 -12.58
C LEU A 584 -14.07 -29.68 -11.45
N GLN A 585 -13.17 -30.12 -10.59
CA GLN A 585 -13.53 -30.88 -9.37
C GLN A 585 -14.49 -30.07 -8.45
N GLN A 586 -14.37 -28.75 -8.39
CA GLN A 586 -15.26 -27.91 -7.59
C GLN A 586 -16.56 -27.57 -8.32
N VAL A 587 -16.58 -27.65 -9.63
CA VAL A 587 -17.76 -27.49 -10.48
C VAL A 587 -18.66 -28.73 -10.47
N ASP A 588 -18.09 -29.90 -10.29
CA ASP A 588 -18.81 -31.17 -10.37
C ASP A 588 -20.03 -31.23 -9.44
N GLY A 589 -21.14 -31.73 -9.97
CA GLY A 589 -22.41 -31.82 -9.25
C GLY A 589 -23.17 -30.51 -9.05
N LYS A 590 -22.68 -29.36 -9.58
CA LYS A 590 -23.36 -28.06 -9.47
C LYS A 590 -24.18 -27.76 -10.71
N SER A 591 -25.29 -27.05 -10.50
CA SER A 591 -26.17 -26.54 -11.54
C SER A 591 -26.04 -25.03 -11.70
N ASN A 592 -26.45 -24.46 -12.82
CA ASN A 592 -26.38 -23.03 -13.12
C ASN A 592 -24.97 -22.47 -12.86
N VAL A 593 -23.96 -23.17 -13.35
CA VAL A 593 -22.56 -22.75 -13.20
C VAL A 593 -22.26 -21.64 -14.20
N ILE A 594 -21.52 -20.62 -13.72
CA ILE A 594 -20.86 -19.60 -14.52
C ILE A 594 -19.41 -19.59 -14.06
N ALA A 595 -18.49 -20.09 -14.90
CA ALA A 595 -17.08 -20.13 -14.61
C ALA A 595 -16.35 -19.22 -15.60
N MET A 596 -15.76 -18.12 -15.08
CA MET A 596 -15.17 -17.07 -15.89
C MET A 596 -13.76 -16.73 -15.41
N GLY A 597 -12.94 -16.24 -16.32
CA GLY A 597 -11.58 -15.81 -15.97
C GLY A 597 -10.59 -15.89 -17.11
N ASP A 598 -9.36 -15.59 -16.76
CA ASP A 598 -8.18 -15.85 -17.56
C ASP A 598 -7.72 -17.29 -17.27
N TYR A 599 -7.95 -18.14 -18.24
CA TYR A 599 -7.60 -19.56 -18.15
C TYR A 599 -6.20 -19.85 -18.69
N ASN A 600 -5.57 -18.88 -19.35
CA ASN A 600 -4.24 -19.02 -19.95
C ASN A 600 -4.12 -20.22 -20.91
N PHE A 601 -5.26 -20.77 -21.40
CA PHE A 601 -5.27 -21.80 -22.44
C PHE A 601 -6.25 -21.45 -23.56
N ARG A 602 -5.97 -21.95 -24.76
CA ARG A 602 -6.73 -21.72 -25.98
C ARG A 602 -7.72 -22.86 -26.25
N SER A 603 -8.63 -22.63 -27.20
CA SER A 603 -9.67 -23.57 -27.57
C SER A 603 -9.18 -24.88 -28.23
N ASP A 604 -7.95 -24.91 -28.73
CA ASP A 604 -7.33 -26.10 -29.36
C ASP A 604 -6.57 -26.98 -28.34
N THR A 605 -6.60 -26.66 -27.07
CA THR A 605 -5.85 -27.35 -26.02
C THR A 605 -6.62 -28.49 -25.37
N ALA A 606 -5.91 -29.41 -24.74
CA ALA A 606 -6.51 -30.53 -23.99
C ALA A 606 -7.30 -30.02 -22.76
N GLN A 607 -6.90 -28.90 -22.16
CA GLN A 607 -7.59 -28.27 -21.03
C GLN A 607 -8.98 -27.78 -21.47
N PHE A 608 -9.06 -27.13 -22.63
CA PHE A 608 -10.34 -26.70 -23.21
C PHE A 608 -11.25 -27.93 -23.50
N ALA A 609 -10.72 -28.95 -24.17
CA ALA A 609 -11.46 -30.16 -24.45
C ALA A 609 -12.00 -30.82 -23.16
N LEU A 610 -11.18 -30.91 -22.10
CA LEU A 610 -11.60 -31.45 -20.81
C LEU A 610 -12.72 -30.55 -20.18
N THR A 611 -12.62 -29.22 -20.32
CA THR A 611 -13.63 -28.32 -19.81
C THR A 611 -14.97 -28.49 -20.50
N MET A 612 -14.95 -28.71 -21.81
CA MET A 612 -16.16 -28.96 -22.63
C MET A 612 -16.88 -30.28 -22.32
N GLU A 613 -16.24 -31.22 -21.62
CA GLU A 613 -16.93 -32.42 -21.11
C GLU A 613 -17.91 -32.12 -19.98
N ALA A 614 -17.64 -31.05 -19.18
CA ALA A 614 -18.42 -30.66 -18.01
C ALA A 614 -19.27 -29.41 -18.21
N LEU A 615 -18.80 -28.46 -19.02
CA LEU A 615 -19.39 -27.13 -19.25
C LEU A 615 -19.46 -26.83 -20.75
N GLN A 616 -20.07 -25.72 -21.13
CA GLN A 616 -20.13 -25.20 -22.49
C GLN A 616 -19.48 -23.83 -22.55
N ASP A 617 -18.70 -23.54 -23.58
CA ASP A 617 -18.14 -22.21 -23.83
C ASP A 617 -19.26 -21.27 -24.32
N ALA A 618 -19.48 -20.17 -23.60
CA ALA A 618 -20.53 -19.20 -23.90
C ALA A 618 -20.31 -18.50 -25.24
N TRP A 619 -19.06 -18.31 -25.68
CA TRP A 619 -18.77 -17.77 -27.00
C TRP A 619 -19.20 -18.72 -28.10
N MET A 620 -18.87 -20.03 -27.97
CA MET A 620 -19.26 -21.05 -28.97
C MET A 620 -20.78 -21.24 -29.04
N LEU A 621 -21.50 -20.99 -27.91
CA LEU A 621 -22.97 -21.02 -27.92
C LEU A 621 -23.56 -19.82 -28.69
N ALA A 622 -22.98 -18.61 -28.55
CA ALA A 622 -23.40 -17.42 -29.28
C ALA A 622 -22.96 -17.44 -30.74
N TRP A 623 -21.76 -17.92 -31.00
CA TRP A 623 -21.09 -17.92 -32.30
C TRP A 623 -20.60 -19.34 -32.68
N PRO A 624 -21.50 -20.24 -33.16
CA PRO A 624 -21.15 -21.66 -33.44
C PRO A 624 -20.01 -21.83 -34.46
N GLU A 625 -19.82 -20.87 -35.34
CA GLU A 625 -18.71 -20.86 -36.29
C GLU A 625 -17.40 -20.33 -35.73
N GLY A 626 -17.39 -19.95 -34.45
CA GLY A 626 -16.22 -19.47 -33.71
C GLY A 626 -15.84 -18.01 -33.96
N VAL A 627 -16.54 -17.30 -34.85
CA VAL A 627 -16.26 -15.91 -35.26
C VAL A 627 -17.52 -15.08 -35.12
N ASP A 628 -17.42 -13.90 -34.51
CA ASP A 628 -18.53 -12.96 -34.41
C ASP A 628 -18.77 -12.16 -35.71
N GLY A 629 -19.83 -11.32 -35.72
CA GLY A 629 -20.17 -10.48 -36.86
C GLY A 629 -19.12 -9.39 -37.20
N GLN A 630 -18.11 -9.21 -36.36
CA GLN A 630 -17.01 -8.24 -36.59
C GLN A 630 -15.71 -8.94 -37.02
N GLY A 631 -15.70 -10.27 -37.11
CA GLY A 631 -14.53 -11.06 -37.49
C GLY A 631 -13.59 -11.40 -36.32
N MET A 632 -14.05 -11.20 -35.06
CA MET A 632 -13.30 -11.65 -33.89
C MET A 632 -13.43 -13.17 -33.78
N GLY A 633 -12.31 -13.85 -33.85
CA GLY A 633 -12.22 -15.32 -33.72
C GLY A 633 -11.89 -15.75 -32.28
N HIS A 634 -12.00 -17.07 -32.04
CA HIS A 634 -11.75 -17.63 -30.69
C HIS A 634 -10.37 -18.31 -30.56
N GLU A 635 -9.63 -18.47 -31.67
CA GLU A 635 -8.41 -19.29 -31.68
C GLU A 635 -7.29 -18.78 -30.77
N ASP A 636 -7.20 -17.45 -30.59
CA ASP A 636 -6.16 -16.82 -29.75
C ASP A 636 -6.65 -16.44 -28.35
N ARG A 637 -7.89 -16.77 -28.00
CA ARG A 637 -8.50 -16.37 -26.70
C ARG A 637 -8.01 -17.25 -25.56
N ILE A 638 -7.70 -16.62 -24.44
CA ILE A 638 -7.37 -17.27 -23.17
C ILE A 638 -8.33 -16.86 -22.04
N ASP A 639 -9.10 -15.79 -22.26
CA ASP A 639 -10.18 -15.36 -21.39
C ASP A 639 -11.50 -16.01 -21.81
N HIS A 640 -12.12 -16.78 -20.92
CA HIS A 640 -13.31 -17.57 -21.22
C HIS A 640 -14.42 -17.35 -20.20
N VAL A 641 -15.67 -17.58 -20.65
CA VAL A 641 -16.85 -17.79 -19.81
C VAL A 641 -17.44 -19.14 -20.17
N PHE A 642 -17.39 -20.09 -19.26
CA PHE A 642 -18.02 -21.39 -19.38
C PHE A 642 -19.31 -21.46 -18.56
N VAL A 643 -20.33 -22.11 -19.07
CA VAL A 643 -21.66 -22.22 -18.45
C VAL A 643 -22.14 -23.66 -18.38
N SER A 644 -23.07 -23.96 -17.49
CA SER A 644 -23.74 -25.27 -17.42
C SER A 644 -24.44 -25.62 -18.72
N THR A 645 -24.48 -26.90 -19.07
CA THR A 645 -25.22 -27.41 -20.22
C THR A 645 -26.68 -27.00 -20.17
N GLY A 646 -27.20 -26.51 -21.32
CA GLY A 646 -28.59 -26.04 -21.45
C GLY A 646 -28.79 -24.56 -21.04
N THR A 647 -27.72 -23.85 -20.77
CA THR A 647 -27.79 -22.37 -20.58
C THR A 647 -28.01 -21.69 -21.94
N SER A 648 -28.94 -20.73 -21.99
CA SER A 648 -29.17 -19.91 -23.18
C SER A 648 -28.27 -18.67 -23.14
N ILE A 649 -27.58 -18.39 -24.24
CA ILE A 649 -26.73 -17.22 -24.41
C ILE A 649 -27.39 -16.30 -25.44
N ALA A 650 -27.77 -15.10 -25.00
CA ALA A 650 -28.34 -14.08 -25.89
C ALA A 650 -27.25 -13.30 -26.62
N GLU A 651 -26.12 -13.06 -25.96
CA GLU A 651 -25.03 -12.26 -26.51
C GLU A 651 -23.70 -12.73 -25.93
N ALA A 652 -22.65 -12.72 -26.76
CA ALA A 652 -21.27 -12.81 -26.31
C ALA A 652 -20.42 -11.84 -27.15
N GLN A 653 -19.65 -10.98 -26.49
CA GLN A 653 -18.85 -9.94 -27.15
C GLN A 653 -17.52 -9.75 -26.47
N TYR A 654 -16.41 -9.74 -27.26
CA TYR A 654 -15.11 -9.27 -26.80
C TYR A 654 -15.01 -7.76 -26.96
N LEU A 655 -14.55 -7.10 -25.89
CA LEU A 655 -14.25 -5.68 -25.90
C LEU A 655 -12.73 -5.52 -25.89
N VAL A 656 -12.18 -5.14 -27.04
CA VAL A 656 -10.77 -4.81 -27.18
C VAL A 656 -10.57 -3.33 -26.88
N SER A 657 -9.71 -3.04 -25.92
CA SER A 657 -9.36 -1.66 -25.55
C SER A 657 -7.88 -1.60 -25.18
N LYS A 658 -7.32 -0.39 -25.15
CA LYS A 658 -5.94 -0.17 -24.67
C LYS A 658 -5.85 -0.05 -23.15
N GLU A 659 -6.96 -0.22 -22.44
CA GLU A 659 -7.03 -0.03 -20.99
C GLU A 659 -6.43 -1.21 -20.21
N SER A 660 -6.18 -2.35 -20.90
CA SER A 660 -5.45 -3.53 -20.44
C SER A 660 -4.81 -4.21 -21.66
N ASP A 661 -3.87 -5.13 -21.43
CA ASP A 661 -3.29 -6.00 -22.46
C ASP A 661 -4.20 -7.21 -22.80
N HIS A 662 -5.29 -7.39 -22.05
CA HIS A 662 -6.32 -8.39 -22.31
C HIS A 662 -7.61 -7.76 -22.85
N PRO A 663 -8.26 -8.40 -23.84
CA PRO A 663 -9.65 -8.08 -24.18
C PRO A 663 -10.57 -8.59 -23.08
N ALA A 664 -11.60 -7.82 -22.75
CA ALA A 664 -12.62 -8.25 -21.81
C ALA A 664 -13.75 -8.98 -22.52
N LEU A 665 -14.41 -9.94 -21.86
CA LEU A 665 -15.52 -10.71 -22.43
C LEU A 665 -16.83 -10.42 -21.69
N LEU A 666 -17.83 -9.91 -22.42
CA LEU A 666 -19.21 -9.78 -21.99
C LEU A 666 -20.03 -10.97 -22.49
N VAL A 667 -20.84 -11.54 -21.60
CA VAL A 667 -21.82 -12.58 -21.92
C VAL A 667 -23.17 -12.24 -21.32
N VAL A 668 -24.24 -12.35 -22.08
CA VAL A 668 -25.63 -12.19 -21.61
C VAL A 668 -26.29 -13.55 -21.58
N ILE A 669 -26.69 -13.97 -20.40
CA ILE A 669 -27.37 -15.24 -20.12
C ILE A 669 -28.85 -14.97 -19.98
N ASP A 670 -29.70 -15.70 -20.71
CA ASP A 670 -31.18 -15.63 -20.62
C ASP A 670 -31.77 -16.89 -19.99
N TRP A 671 -32.93 -16.75 -19.31
CA TRP A 671 -33.67 -17.90 -18.76
C TRP A 671 -35.19 -17.65 -18.68
#